data_31ae7bb4e91e79127eb340c57654ef37
#
_entry.id   31ae7bb4e91e79127eb340c57654ef37
#
_cell.length_a   1.000
_cell.length_b   1.000
_cell.length_c   1.000
_cell.angle_alpha   90.00
_cell.angle_beta   90.00
_cell.angle_gamma   90.00
#
_symmetry.space_group_name_H-M   'P 1'
#
loop_
_entity.id
_entity.type
_entity.pdbx_description
1 polymer ?
#
loop_
_entity_poly.entity_id
_entity_poly.type
_entity_poly.pdbx_seq_one_letter_code
_entity_poly.pdbx_strand_id
1 'polypeptide(L)'
;MALARILTFAFGATAGVMLVAALADILLFGRLSLISPFSVGALLAVSLCFLIYHLLEARERREKLEHQSAQLKIIAGRLEASLKNAAAINARLNHSEARYKGLVDAQGDAIFRRDSSSRLTYGNDAFLRMFGINPAKAIGNVFAPELHPESSAPQLTHFLASGRNRARYDQHIKTVQGWRWIAWEDFAVRDAHGRLVEVQSVGRDITDRKTLENALTAAKESAEEASRAKSGFLATMSHEIRTPMNGVLGMGRLLLETDLRPEQRSYAEAITQSGEALLTLIGDILDFSKIEAGMLDLDEDEVDLRAMLCSVSELLCPRAHAKDVEVTAIVAPDVPHTIRADEGRLRQVITNLMGNAIKFTERGGVCVVVGSEMKDEKTFLRFEVRDTGVGVPPARRKEIFQEFVQADASHARKFGGTGLGLAISKRLVETMGGEIGVDAPPGGGSNFWFTLPATILDPAAEDEAPLKGLRVAVMSRNRALREGLYLQIAAVGGIPTDPRSPADMMLIDAGTGNAPELTAHPNPAIPSLVLLTPNARGSLHGMREMGFAGYLVKPVRQSSLITRLQWHRDAPDAALDFDPPAILPPFMKDASAAAGEKSLRILLAEDNPINMMLIRELLRRRGHHVTEVTTGNDAVQTALEGDFDLLITDIHMPGMDGIEAAHAIRAGEARMGKTRTPIVALTADAMDAGQKACHDAGMDGFLTKPVDPAELDDMFLMLFPGEDIAAA
;
A
#
# COMPACT_ATOMS: atom_id res chain seq x y z
N MET A 1 -10.11 -10.55 -30.36
CA MET A 1 -10.83 -11.54 -29.52
C MET A 1 -10.75 -12.98 -30.03
N ALA A 2 -11.13 -13.29 -31.26
CA ALA A 2 -11.03 -14.67 -31.79
C ALA A 2 -9.60 -15.24 -31.69
N LEU A 3 -8.59 -14.45 -32.07
CA LEU A 3 -7.18 -14.86 -32.02
C LEU A 3 -6.67 -15.11 -30.56
N ALA A 4 -7.11 -14.28 -29.62
CA ALA A 4 -6.76 -14.45 -28.19
C ALA A 4 -7.43 -15.69 -27.60
N ARG A 5 -8.69 -15.97 -27.95
CA ARG A 5 -9.39 -17.20 -27.55
C ARG A 5 -8.76 -18.44 -28.17
N ILE A 6 -8.35 -18.36 -29.45
CA ILE A 6 -7.66 -19.46 -30.14
C ILE A 6 -6.28 -19.70 -29.51
N LEU A 7 -5.53 -18.63 -29.18
CA LEU A 7 -4.23 -18.74 -28.47
C LEU A 7 -4.39 -19.32 -27.06
N THR A 8 -5.40 -18.89 -26.29
CA THR A 8 -5.67 -19.42 -24.95
C THR A 8 -6.08 -20.89 -25.01
N PHE A 9 -6.87 -21.27 -26.02
CA PHE A 9 -7.29 -22.67 -26.22
C PHE A 9 -6.12 -23.54 -26.71
N ALA A 10 -5.29 -23.03 -27.63
CA ALA A 10 -4.10 -23.73 -28.11
C ALA A 10 -3.05 -23.91 -27.01
N PHE A 11 -2.83 -22.90 -26.17
CA PHE A 11 -1.93 -22.99 -25.00
C PHE A 11 -2.49 -23.89 -23.90
N GLY A 12 -3.80 -23.85 -23.63
CA GLY A 12 -4.47 -24.77 -22.71
C GLY A 12 -4.38 -26.22 -23.17
N ALA A 13 -4.52 -26.46 -24.46
CA ALA A 13 -4.37 -27.80 -25.06
C ALA A 13 -2.91 -28.30 -24.99
N THR A 14 -1.91 -27.44 -25.26
CA THR A 14 -0.49 -27.81 -25.16
C THR A 14 -0.06 -28.02 -23.71
N ALA A 15 -0.53 -27.23 -22.74
CA ALA A 15 -0.30 -27.45 -21.31
C ALA A 15 -0.97 -28.75 -20.82
N GLY A 16 -2.18 -29.05 -21.32
CA GLY A 16 -2.89 -30.31 -21.06
C GLY A 16 -2.14 -31.52 -21.60
N VAL A 17 -1.62 -31.45 -22.82
CA VAL A 17 -0.82 -32.51 -23.43
C VAL A 17 0.50 -32.73 -22.67
N MET A 18 1.15 -31.66 -22.21
CA MET A 18 2.37 -31.77 -21.40
C MET A 18 2.09 -32.34 -19.99
N LEU A 19 0.94 -32.00 -19.39
CA LEU A 19 0.52 -32.57 -18.11
C LEU A 19 0.19 -34.07 -18.26
N VAL A 20 -0.46 -34.46 -19.34
CA VAL A 20 -0.74 -35.88 -19.67
C VAL A 20 0.55 -36.64 -19.99
N ALA A 21 1.50 -36.02 -20.70
CA ALA A 21 2.80 -36.60 -20.96
C ALA A 21 3.64 -36.78 -19.68
N ALA A 22 3.62 -35.80 -18.77
CA ALA A 22 4.27 -35.89 -17.46
C ALA A 22 3.62 -36.97 -16.57
N LEU A 23 2.29 -37.10 -16.60
CA LEU A 23 1.54 -38.15 -15.91
C LEU A 23 1.82 -39.54 -16.53
N ALA A 24 1.95 -39.63 -17.85
CA ALA A 24 2.30 -40.87 -18.55
C ALA A 24 3.73 -41.31 -18.21
N ASP A 25 4.69 -40.41 -18.11
CA ASP A 25 6.07 -40.71 -17.69
C ASP A 25 6.13 -41.19 -16.23
N ILE A 26 5.33 -40.62 -15.35
CA ILE A 26 5.19 -41.09 -13.96
C ILE A 26 4.60 -42.51 -13.92
N LEU A 27 3.60 -42.79 -14.74
CA LEU A 27 2.90 -44.09 -14.77
C LEU A 27 3.75 -45.19 -15.47
N LEU A 28 4.54 -44.86 -16.48
CA LEU A 28 5.27 -45.84 -17.27
C LEU A 28 6.67 -46.13 -16.73
N PHE A 29 7.32 -45.21 -16.06
CA PHE A 29 8.74 -45.35 -15.68
C PHE A 29 9.03 -45.19 -14.19
N GLY A 30 8.06 -44.94 -13.34
CA GLY A 30 8.22 -44.92 -11.88
C GLY A 30 9.26 -43.92 -11.34
N ARG A 31 9.65 -42.92 -12.12
CA ARG A 31 10.69 -41.95 -11.74
C ARG A 31 10.15 -40.53 -11.89
N LEU A 32 10.09 -39.87 -10.74
CA LEU A 32 9.85 -38.42 -10.64
C LEU A 32 11.14 -37.64 -11.00
N SER A 33 11.66 -37.85 -12.20
CA SER A 33 12.96 -37.28 -12.56
C SER A 33 12.92 -36.15 -13.57
N LEU A 34 11.79 -35.54 -13.80
CA LEU A 34 11.70 -34.35 -14.67
C LEU A 34 10.57 -33.43 -14.26
N ILE A 35 10.65 -32.81 -13.07
CA ILE A 35 10.12 -31.46 -12.97
C ILE A 35 11.16 -30.58 -13.67
N SER A 36 11.14 -30.63 -14.99
CA SER A 36 12.01 -29.83 -15.82
C SER A 36 11.69 -28.35 -15.58
N PRO A 37 12.65 -27.44 -15.72
CA PRO A 37 12.39 -26.00 -15.78
C PRO A 37 11.24 -25.63 -16.74
N PHE A 38 10.98 -26.49 -17.72
CA PHE A 38 9.86 -26.40 -18.67
C PHE A 38 8.47 -26.57 -18.03
N SER A 39 8.29 -27.45 -17.04
CA SER A 39 6.97 -27.64 -16.39
C SER A 39 6.64 -26.50 -15.44
N VAL A 40 7.63 -25.94 -14.75
CA VAL A 40 7.47 -24.71 -13.93
C VAL A 40 7.23 -23.51 -14.86
N GLY A 41 7.97 -23.42 -15.94
CA GLY A 41 7.78 -22.42 -16.97
C GLY A 41 6.39 -22.50 -17.63
N ALA A 42 5.86 -23.69 -17.87
CA ALA A 42 4.52 -23.89 -18.42
C ALA A 42 3.41 -23.46 -17.43
N LEU A 43 3.57 -23.76 -16.13
CA LEU A 43 2.62 -23.33 -15.10
C LEU A 43 2.64 -21.80 -14.89
N LEU A 44 3.83 -21.22 -14.91
CA LEU A 44 3.98 -19.75 -14.90
C LEU A 44 3.40 -19.11 -16.17
N ALA A 45 3.61 -19.71 -17.33
CA ALA A 45 3.04 -19.24 -18.58
C ALA A 45 1.50 -19.32 -18.59
N VAL A 46 0.91 -20.40 -18.07
CA VAL A 46 -0.56 -20.54 -17.92
C VAL A 46 -1.11 -19.50 -16.95
N SER A 47 -0.45 -19.29 -15.82
CA SER A 47 -0.85 -18.26 -14.85
C SER A 47 -0.72 -16.86 -15.42
N LEU A 48 0.34 -16.59 -16.18
CA LEU A 48 0.55 -15.33 -16.88
C LEU A 48 -0.49 -15.13 -18.01
N CYS A 49 -0.80 -16.16 -18.79
CA CYS A 49 -1.85 -16.11 -19.82
C CYS A 49 -3.24 -15.85 -19.21
N PHE A 50 -3.55 -16.48 -18.07
CA PHE A 50 -4.79 -16.24 -17.33
C PHE A 50 -4.87 -14.80 -16.81
N LEU A 51 -3.77 -14.30 -16.27
CA LEU A 51 -3.66 -12.91 -15.83
C LEU A 51 -3.82 -11.94 -17.01
N ILE A 52 -3.11 -12.21 -18.14
CA ILE A 52 -3.21 -11.41 -19.37
C ILE A 52 -4.65 -11.44 -19.91
N TYR A 53 -5.33 -12.59 -19.90
CA TYR A 53 -6.72 -12.70 -20.35
C TYR A 53 -7.65 -11.79 -19.52
N HIS A 54 -7.55 -11.84 -18.18
CA HIS A 54 -8.36 -10.99 -17.31
C HIS A 54 -8.02 -9.50 -17.41
N LEU A 55 -6.75 -9.18 -17.66
CA LEU A 55 -6.33 -7.80 -17.93
C LEU A 55 -6.88 -7.27 -19.25
N LEU A 56 -6.90 -8.11 -20.30
CA LEU A 56 -7.48 -7.76 -21.60
C LEU A 56 -9.01 -7.58 -21.51
N GLU A 57 -9.70 -8.45 -20.78
CA GLU A 57 -11.14 -8.34 -20.55
C GLU A 57 -11.48 -7.08 -19.72
N ALA A 58 -10.69 -6.78 -18.69
CA ALA A 58 -10.83 -5.56 -17.91
C ALA A 58 -10.59 -4.30 -18.76
N ARG A 59 -9.61 -4.34 -19.68
CA ARG A 59 -9.32 -3.26 -20.62
C ARG A 59 -10.47 -3.01 -21.58
N GLU A 60 -11.06 -4.07 -22.15
CA GLU A 60 -12.21 -3.95 -23.06
C GLU A 60 -13.45 -3.35 -22.37
N ARG A 61 -13.68 -3.73 -21.07
CA ARG A 61 -14.75 -3.12 -20.26
C ARG A 61 -14.50 -1.64 -19.99
N ARG A 62 -13.23 -1.27 -19.72
CA ARG A 62 -12.83 0.12 -19.49
C ARG A 62 -13.00 0.97 -20.76
N GLU A 63 -12.59 0.50 -21.91
CA GLU A 63 -12.76 1.20 -23.20
C GLU A 63 -14.25 1.46 -23.53
N LYS A 64 -15.14 0.49 -23.19
CA LYS A 64 -16.60 0.69 -23.31
C LYS A 64 -17.13 1.77 -22.37
N LEU A 65 -16.65 1.80 -21.13
CA LEU A 65 -17.03 2.83 -20.14
C LEU A 65 -16.53 4.22 -20.54
N GLU A 66 -15.31 4.31 -21.04
CA GLU A 66 -14.74 5.57 -21.56
C GLU A 66 -15.51 6.09 -22.78
N HIS A 67 -15.94 5.18 -23.66
CA HIS A 67 -16.77 5.55 -24.82
C HIS A 67 -18.16 6.08 -24.40
N GLN A 68 -18.80 5.42 -23.43
CA GLN A 68 -20.07 5.89 -22.85
C GLN A 68 -19.91 7.25 -22.13
N SER A 69 -18.82 7.42 -21.39
CA SER A 69 -18.50 8.70 -20.73
C SER A 69 -18.26 9.83 -21.72
N ALA A 70 -17.58 9.55 -22.83
CA ALA A 70 -17.37 10.51 -23.91
C ALA A 70 -18.68 10.91 -24.59
N GLN A 71 -19.58 9.95 -24.84
CA GLN A 71 -20.90 10.25 -25.40
C GLN A 71 -21.74 11.14 -24.44
N LEU A 72 -21.69 10.88 -23.13
CA LEU A 72 -22.35 11.69 -22.12
C LEU A 72 -21.80 13.12 -22.08
N LYS A 73 -20.48 13.30 -22.21
CA LYS A 73 -19.85 14.64 -22.29
C LYS A 73 -20.27 15.40 -23.55
N ILE A 74 -20.42 14.73 -24.69
CA ILE A 74 -20.90 15.35 -25.94
C ILE A 74 -22.36 15.78 -25.78
N ILE A 75 -23.20 14.98 -25.12
CA ILE A 75 -24.61 15.31 -24.84
C ILE A 75 -24.70 16.50 -23.85
N ALA A 76 -23.88 16.50 -22.79
CA ALA A 76 -23.81 17.63 -21.85
C ALA A 76 -23.36 18.93 -22.53
N GLY A 77 -22.35 18.86 -23.40
CA GLY A 77 -21.92 20.02 -24.18
C GLY A 77 -22.96 20.56 -25.15
N ARG A 78 -23.77 19.67 -25.78
CA ARG A 78 -24.90 20.07 -26.63
C ARG A 78 -26.03 20.72 -25.80
N LEU A 79 -26.26 20.21 -24.59
CA LEU A 79 -27.25 20.80 -23.66
C LEU A 79 -26.82 22.19 -23.23
N GLU A 80 -25.55 22.37 -22.89
CA GLU A 80 -24.99 23.69 -22.53
C GLU A 80 -25.07 24.69 -23.69
N ALA A 81 -24.77 24.23 -24.89
CA ALA A 81 -24.93 25.05 -26.11
C ALA A 81 -26.39 25.42 -26.37
N SER A 82 -27.32 24.48 -26.15
CA SER A 82 -28.75 24.71 -26.28
C SER A 82 -29.27 25.70 -25.22
N LEU A 83 -28.78 25.60 -23.96
CA LEU A 83 -29.12 26.56 -22.89
C LEU A 83 -28.56 27.97 -23.17
N LYS A 84 -27.34 28.07 -23.70
CA LYS A 84 -26.76 29.36 -24.12
C LYS A 84 -27.55 30.01 -25.27
N ASN A 85 -28.02 29.23 -26.23
CA ASN A 85 -28.87 29.77 -27.33
C ASN A 85 -30.22 30.27 -26.81
N ALA A 86 -30.85 29.55 -25.88
CA ALA A 86 -32.12 30.04 -25.25
C ALA A 86 -31.91 31.33 -24.47
N ALA A 87 -30.80 31.47 -23.75
CA ALA A 87 -30.47 32.70 -23.04
C ALA A 87 -30.19 33.90 -23.97
N ALA A 88 -29.52 33.65 -25.11
CA ALA A 88 -29.26 34.69 -26.12
C ALA A 88 -30.54 35.16 -26.84
N ILE A 89 -31.50 34.27 -27.08
CA ILE A 89 -32.81 34.60 -27.64
C ILE A 89 -33.62 35.50 -26.67
N ASN A 90 -33.61 35.16 -25.38
CA ASN A 90 -34.27 35.98 -24.35
C ASN A 90 -33.68 37.39 -24.23
N ALA A 91 -32.36 37.53 -24.36
CA ALA A 91 -31.70 38.83 -24.29
C ALA A 91 -32.07 39.76 -25.48
N ARG A 92 -32.31 39.21 -26.67
CA ARG A 92 -32.75 39.99 -27.86
C ARG A 92 -34.20 40.37 -27.83
N LEU A 93 -35.03 39.72 -27.06
CA LEU A 93 -36.48 39.94 -26.99
C LEU A 93 -36.89 41.07 -26.05
N ASN A 94 -36.03 41.42 -25.08
CA ASN A 94 -36.31 42.45 -24.06
C ASN A 94 -36.35 43.91 -24.57
N HIS A 95 -36.36 44.14 -25.87
CA HIS A 95 -36.10 45.48 -26.40
C HIS A 95 -37.32 46.26 -26.91
N SER A 96 -38.52 45.80 -26.63
CA SER A 96 -39.69 46.58 -27.08
C SER A 96 -40.94 46.23 -26.25
N GLU A 97 -41.46 47.17 -25.48
CA GLU A 97 -42.68 47.05 -24.67
C GLU A 97 -43.91 46.59 -25.49
N ALA A 98 -43.98 46.93 -26.77
CA ALA A 98 -45.04 46.47 -27.69
C ALA A 98 -45.02 44.98 -27.98
N ARG A 99 -43.93 44.27 -27.59
CA ARG A 99 -43.76 42.82 -27.87
C ARG A 99 -43.99 41.95 -26.64
N TYR A 100 -44.32 42.53 -25.46
CA TYR A 100 -44.48 41.75 -24.22
C TYR A 100 -45.42 40.55 -24.36
N LYS A 101 -46.52 40.73 -25.06
CA LYS A 101 -47.50 39.67 -25.25
C LYS A 101 -46.95 38.56 -26.19
N GLY A 102 -46.26 38.94 -27.26
CA GLY A 102 -45.61 37.98 -28.16
C GLY A 102 -44.36 37.33 -27.57
N LEU A 103 -43.73 37.99 -26.60
CA LEU A 103 -42.57 37.46 -25.88
C LEU A 103 -42.95 36.38 -24.87
N VAL A 104 -44.03 36.60 -24.12
CA VAL A 104 -44.52 35.59 -23.16
C VAL A 104 -45.06 34.36 -23.88
N ASP A 105 -45.66 34.53 -25.06
CA ASP A 105 -46.18 33.43 -25.88
C ASP A 105 -45.06 32.73 -26.67
N ALA A 106 -43.93 33.41 -26.90
CA ALA A 106 -42.76 32.82 -27.56
C ALA A 106 -41.84 32.04 -26.57
N GLN A 107 -42.03 32.18 -25.28
CA GLN A 107 -41.29 31.35 -24.28
C GLN A 107 -41.84 29.91 -24.29
N GLY A 108 -40.95 28.90 -24.36
CA GLY A 108 -41.32 27.48 -24.24
C GLY A 108 -41.84 27.09 -22.87
N ASP A 109 -41.68 27.97 -21.87
CA ASP A 109 -42.13 27.78 -20.49
C ASP A 109 -43.65 28.01 -20.36
N ALA A 110 -44.33 27.12 -19.67
CA ALA A 110 -45.76 27.23 -19.40
C ALA A 110 -45.99 28.34 -18.34
N ILE A 111 -46.67 29.43 -18.72
CA ILE A 111 -46.95 30.51 -17.81
C ILE A 111 -48.46 30.61 -17.62
N PHE A 112 -48.90 30.57 -16.37
CA PHE A 112 -50.29 30.86 -16.05
C PHE A 112 -50.41 31.70 -14.79
N ARG A 113 -51.57 32.35 -14.64
CA ARG A 113 -51.93 33.11 -13.46
C ARG A 113 -53.23 32.58 -12.88
N ARG A 114 -53.37 32.67 -11.59
CA ARG A 114 -54.57 32.30 -10.85
C ARG A 114 -54.90 33.33 -9.78
N ASP A 115 -56.16 33.53 -9.53
CA ASP A 115 -56.63 34.42 -8.47
C ASP A 115 -56.46 33.79 -7.07
N SER A 116 -56.83 34.51 -6.03
CA SER A 116 -56.82 34.03 -4.64
C SER A 116 -57.71 32.80 -4.39
N SER A 117 -58.66 32.52 -5.29
CA SER A 117 -59.53 31.33 -5.29
C SER A 117 -59.01 30.20 -6.18
N SER A 118 -57.77 30.30 -6.62
CA SER A 118 -57.09 29.33 -7.51
C SER A 118 -57.69 29.16 -8.92
N ARG A 119 -58.49 30.13 -9.38
CA ARG A 119 -59.08 30.13 -10.74
C ARG A 119 -58.09 30.77 -11.71
N LEU A 120 -57.96 30.19 -12.90
CA LEU A 120 -57.10 30.69 -13.95
C LEU A 120 -57.57 32.08 -14.43
N THR A 121 -56.68 33.05 -14.38
CA THR A 121 -56.91 34.41 -14.94
C THR A 121 -56.14 34.60 -16.24
N TYR A 122 -55.06 33.87 -16.46
CA TYR A 122 -54.24 33.92 -17.67
C TYR A 122 -53.54 32.59 -17.90
N GLY A 123 -53.26 32.24 -19.15
CA GLY A 123 -52.38 31.19 -19.59
C GLY A 123 -51.78 31.52 -20.93
N ASN A 124 -50.44 31.40 -21.07
CA ASN A 124 -49.78 31.59 -22.38
C ASN A 124 -50.00 30.38 -23.30
N ASP A 125 -49.67 30.54 -24.58
CA ASP A 125 -49.82 29.47 -25.58
C ASP A 125 -49.05 28.21 -25.23
N ALA A 126 -47.88 28.33 -24.59
CA ALA A 126 -47.08 27.16 -24.15
C ALA A 126 -47.82 26.35 -23.06
N PHE A 127 -48.41 26.98 -22.07
CA PHE A 127 -49.24 26.36 -21.06
C PHE A 127 -50.46 25.65 -21.66
N LEU A 128 -51.17 26.34 -22.56
CA LEU A 128 -52.39 25.80 -23.22
C LEU A 128 -52.05 24.57 -24.07
N ARG A 129 -50.97 24.62 -24.83
CA ARG A 129 -50.50 23.48 -25.63
C ARG A 129 -50.01 22.32 -24.76
N MET A 130 -49.24 22.61 -23.69
CA MET A 130 -48.67 21.58 -22.82
C MET A 130 -49.75 20.71 -22.15
N PHE A 131 -50.84 21.35 -21.74
CA PHE A 131 -51.93 20.67 -21.06
C PHE A 131 -53.15 20.38 -21.95
N GLY A 132 -53.15 20.76 -23.23
CA GLY A 132 -54.27 20.57 -24.16
C GLY A 132 -55.53 21.31 -23.77
N ILE A 133 -55.40 22.48 -23.19
CA ILE A 133 -56.52 23.29 -22.62
C ILE A 133 -57.03 24.29 -23.64
N ASN A 134 -58.36 24.29 -23.84
CA ASN A 134 -59.00 25.32 -24.64
C ASN A 134 -59.11 26.66 -23.85
N PRO A 135 -58.53 27.76 -24.32
CA PRO A 135 -58.53 29.04 -23.62
C PRO A 135 -59.92 29.51 -23.21
N ALA A 136 -60.90 29.37 -24.07
CA ALA A 136 -62.26 29.82 -23.84
C ALA A 136 -62.99 29.10 -22.67
N LYS A 137 -62.52 27.89 -22.35
CA LYS A 137 -63.07 27.06 -21.25
C LYS A 137 -62.19 27.06 -20.01
N ALA A 138 -60.95 27.52 -20.10
CA ALA A 138 -59.96 27.42 -19.02
C ALA A 138 -60.05 28.64 -18.04
N ILE A 139 -60.21 29.82 -18.60
CA ILE A 139 -60.24 31.05 -17.78
C ILE A 139 -61.46 31.03 -16.86
N GLY A 140 -61.27 31.33 -15.58
CA GLY A 140 -62.28 31.29 -14.54
C GLY A 140 -62.46 29.93 -13.85
N ASN A 141 -61.85 28.87 -14.35
CA ASN A 141 -61.88 27.54 -13.75
C ASN A 141 -60.59 27.18 -13.00
N VAL A 142 -60.67 26.24 -12.06
CA VAL A 142 -59.50 25.76 -11.32
C VAL A 142 -58.70 24.80 -12.20
N PHE A 143 -57.38 25.04 -12.27
CA PHE A 143 -56.44 24.13 -12.94
C PHE A 143 -55.91 23.10 -11.93
N ALA A 144 -56.24 21.85 -12.14
CA ALA A 144 -55.81 20.73 -11.31
C ALA A 144 -55.29 19.60 -12.23
N PRO A 145 -54.03 19.60 -12.60
CA PRO A 145 -53.45 18.54 -13.43
C PRO A 145 -53.35 17.22 -12.66
N GLU A 146 -53.37 16.10 -13.39
CA GLU A 146 -53.13 14.77 -12.80
C GLU A 146 -51.65 14.66 -12.40
N LEU A 147 -51.39 14.35 -11.11
CA LEU A 147 -50.06 14.21 -10.54
C LEU A 147 -49.65 12.74 -10.50
N HIS A 148 -48.37 12.47 -10.75
CA HIS A 148 -47.80 11.16 -10.54
C HIS A 148 -47.88 10.80 -9.04
N PRO A 149 -48.12 9.53 -8.65
CA PRO A 149 -48.21 9.10 -7.25
C PRO A 149 -47.04 9.51 -6.36
N GLU A 150 -45.84 9.59 -6.93
CA GLU A 150 -44.62 10.02 -6.25
C GLU A 150 -44.49 11.54 -6.10
N SER A 151 -45.37 12.31 -6.72
CA SER A 151 -45.31 13.76 -6.74
C SER A 151 -46.34 14.35 -5.78
N SER A 152 -45.91 15.18 -4.84
CA SER A 152 -46.81 15.86 -3.94
C SER A 152 -47.27 17.21 -4.48
N ALA A 153 -48.55 17.57 -4.28
CA ALA A 153 -48.98 18.91 -4.52
C ALA A 153 -48.52 19.81 -3.38
N PRO A 154 -47.81 20.92 -3.64
CA PRO A 154 -47.44 21.84 -2.58
C PRO A 154 -48.69 22.50 -2.02
N GLN A 155 -48.79 22.66 -0.70
CA GLN A 155 -49.85 23.45 -0.05
C GLN A 155 -49.57 24.96 -0.26
N LEU A 156 -49.81 25.41 -1.47
CA LEU A 156 -49.53 26.79 -1.91
C LEU A 156 -50.26 27.86 -1.07
N THR A 157 -51.46 27.54 -0.61
CA THR A 157 -52.24 28.44 0.25
C THR A 157 -51.53 28.73 1.56
N HIS A 158 -50.88 27.76 2.16
CA HIS A 158 -50.17 27.94 3.42
C HIS A 158 -48.85 28.71 3.21
N PHE A 159 -48.17 28.45 2.07
CA PHE A 159 -46.90 29.08 1.75
C PHE A 159 -47.04 30.58 1.40
N LEU A 160 -48.07 30.94 0.64
CA LEU A 160 -48.35 32.30 0.23
C LEU A 160 -49.00 33.11 1.36
N ALA A 161 -49.74 32.47 2.28
CA ALA A 161 -50.26 33.07 3.49
C ALA A 161 -49.14 33.47 4.49
N SER A 162 -47.98 32.81 4.46
CA SER A 162 -46.83 33.07 5.34
C SER A 162 -45.99 34.29 4.94
N GLY A 163 -46.43 35.10 3.98
CA GLY A 163 -45.72 36.30 3.54
C GLY A 163 -44.57 36.11 2.57
N ARG A 164 -44.29 34.88 2.14
CA ARG A 164 -43.27 34.60 1.11
C ARG A 164 -43.80 34.96 -0.28
N ASN A 165 -42.95 35.60 -1.09
CA ASN A 165 -43.33 36.06 -2.42
C ASN A 165 -42.98 35.10 -3.56
N ARG A 166 -42.26 33.99 -3.26
CA ARG A 166 -41.78 33.05 -4.29
C ARG A 166 -41.74 31.62 -3.74
N ALA A 167 -42.14 30.64 -4.54
CA ALA A 167 -41.99 29.21 -4.28
C ALA A 167 -41.38 28.52 -5.49
N ARG A 168 -40.53 27.53 -5.26
CA ARG A 168 -39.98 26.68 -6.28
C ARG A 168 -40.17 25.21 -5.90
N TYR A 169 -40.62 24.41 -6.87
CA TYR A 169 -40.82 22.99 -6.68
C TYR A 169 -40.88 22.28 -8.02
N ASP A 170 -40.43 21.02 -8.07
CA ASP A 170 -40.54 20.14 -9.23
C ASP A 170 -41.76 19.25 -9.05
N GLN A 171 -42.53 19.05 -10.13
CA GLN A 171 -43.68 18.15 -10.14
C GLN A 171 -43.62 17.22 -11.37
N HIS A 172 -43.95 15.98 -11.16
CA HIS A 172 -44.16 15.02 -12.23
C HIS A 172 -45.64 14.96 -12.54
N ILE A 173 -46.04 15.55 -13.66
CA ILE A 173 -47.42 15.80 -13.99
C ILE A 173 -47.74 15.28 -15.40
N LYS A 174 -49.00 14.96 -15.62
CA LYS A 174 -49.50 14.51 -16.90
C LYS A 174 -49.76 15.65 -17.83
N THR A 175 -49.13 15.64 -18.98
CA THR A 175 -49.31 16.58 -20.09
C THR A 175 -49.94 15.87 -21.28
N VAL A 176 -50.22 16.58 -22.36
CA VAL A 176 -50.65 15.99 -23.66
C VAL A 176 -49.59 14.99 -24.21
N GLN A 177 -48.33 15.25 -23.92
CA GLN A 177 -47.21 14.41 -24.36
C GLN A 177 -46.88 13.26 -23.37
N GLY A 178 -47.74 13.00 -22.39
CA GLY A 178 -47.53 12.01 -21.35
C GLY A 178 -46.99 12.65 -20.07
N TRP A 179 -46.37 11.82 -19.24
CA TRP A 179 -45.77 12.23 -17.98
C TRP A 179 -44.51 13.07 -18.20
N ARG A 180 -44.49 14.29 -17.63
CA ARG A 180 -43.37 15.25 -17.73
C ARG A 180 -42.99 15.80 -16.37
N TRP A 181 -41.72 16.03 -16.16
CA TRP A 181 -41.20 16.79 -15.03
C TRP A 181 -41.25 18.26 -15.31
N ILE A 182 -42.06 18.99 -14.54
CA ILE A 182 -42.20 20.47 -14.66
C ILE A 182 -41.61 21.11 -13.41
N ALA A 183 -40.59 21.96 -13.60
CA ALA A 183 -40.09 22.83 -12.56
C ALA A 183 -41.00 24.06 -12.50
N TRP A 184 -41.75 24.19 -11.43
CA TRP A 184 -42.60 25.31 -11.17
C TRP A 184 -41.90 26.39 -10.35
N GLU A 185 -42.14 27.62 -10.72
CA GLU A 185 -41.82 28.81 -9.96
C GLU A 185 -43.05 29.68 -9.82
N ASP A 186 -43.55 29.82 -8.61
CA ASP A 186 -44.72 30.59 -8.27
C ASP A 186 -44.31 31.94 -7.66
N PHE A 187 -44.90 32.99 -8.20
CA PHE A 187 -44.71 34.38 -7.73
C PHE A 187 -46.02 34.92 -7.22
N ALA A 188 -46.05 35.41 -5.98
CA ALA A 188 -47.20 36.10 -5.40
C ALA A 188 -47.24 37.56 -5.86
N VAL A 189 -48.31 37.96 -6.52
CA VAL A 189 -48.64 39.35 -6.88
C VAL A 189 -49.54 39.90 -5.78
N ARG A 190 -49.08 40.96 -5.10
CA ARG A 190 -49.82 41.60 -3.99
C ARG A 190 -50.24 43.00 -4.34
N ASP A 191 -51.37 43.43 -3.77
CA ASP A 191 -51.80 44.84 -3.85
C ASP A 191 -50.96 45.78 -2.96
N ALA A 192 -51.22 47.08 -3.03
CA ALA A 192 -50.53 48.07 -2.22
C ALA A 192 -50.72 47.87 -0.71
N HIS A 193 -51.67 47.04 -0.30
CA HIS A 193 -51.96 46.70 1.10
C HIS A 193 -51.39 45.36 1.53
N GLY A 194 -50.57 44.72 0.68
CA GLY A 194 -49.94 43.44 0.96
C GLY A 194 -50.85 42.22 0.79
N ARG A 195 -52.08 42.37 0.33
CA ARG A 195 -53.00 41.23 0.11
C ARG A 195 -52.70 40.56 -1.20
N LEU A 196 -52.75 39.23 -1.19
CA LEU A 196 -52.54 38.39 -2.39
C LEU A 196 -53.64 38.64 -3.41
N VAL A 197 -53.29 39.14 -4.60
CA VAL A 197 -54.21 39.38 -5.73
C VAL A 197 -54.18 38.19 -6.69
N GLU A 198 -52.99 37.83 -7.12
CA GLU A 198 -52.77 36.72 -8.09
C GLU A 198 -51.51 35.95 -7.73
N VAL A 199 -51.41 34.73 -8.23
CA VAL A 199 -50.20 33.96 -8.27
C VAL A 199 -49.84 33.70 -9.74
N GLN A 200 -48.66 34.11 -10.14
CA GLN A 200 -48.08 33.76 -11.42
C GLN A 200 -47.22 32.52 -11.26
N SER A 201 -47.54 31.48 -12.00
CA SER A 201 -46.80 30.25 -12.06
C SER A 201 -46.05 30.14 -13.40
N VAL A 202 -44.77 29.84 -13.32
CA VAL A 202 -43.91 29.57 -14.47
C VAL A 202 -43.43 28.12 -14.38
N GLY A 203 -43.78 27.33 -15.37
CA GLY A 203 -43.43 25.91 -15.43
C GLY A 203 -42.50 25.61 -16.59
N ARG A 204 -41.36 25.07 -16.27
CA ARG A 204 -40.39 24.64 -17.26
C ARG A 204 -40.33 23.12 -17.33
N ASP A 205 -40.45 22.59 -18.56
CA ASP A 205 -40.20 21.16 -18.78
C ASP A 205 -38.72 20.85 -18.54
N ILE A 206 -38.44 20.01 -17.53
CA ILE A 206 -37.12 19.55 -17.12
C ILE A 206 -36.97 18.05 -17.30
N THR A 207 -37.86 17.45 -18.09
CA THR A 207 -37.88 15.96 -18.26
C THR A 207 -36.56 15.44 -18.79
N ASP A 208 -36.02 16.10 -19.84
CA ASP A 208 -34.76 15.68 -20.42
C ASP A 208 -33.59 15.80 -19.40
N ARG A 209 -33.58 16.86 -18.61
CA ARG A 209 -32.60 17.03 -17.54
C ARG A 209 -32.71 15.93 -16.48
N LYS A 210 -33.92 15.66 -15.98
CA LYS A 210 -34.17 14.60 -14.98
C LYS A 210 -33.84 13.21 -15.52
N THR A 211 -34.13 12.96 -16.78
CA THR A 211 -33.77 11.70 -17.44
C THR A 211 -32.26 11.51 -17.53
N LEU A 212 -31.53 12.58 -17.90
CA LEU A 212 -30.07 12.56 -17.96
C LEU A 212 -29.43 12.45 -16.56
N GLU A 213 -29.95 13.17 -15.58
CA GLU A 213 -29.50 13.07 -14.18
C GLU A 213 -29.66 11.63 -13.66
N ASN A 214 -30.83 11.02 -13.89
CA ASN A 214 -31.09 9.64 -13.47
C ASN A 214 -30.20 8.64 -14.22
N ALA A 215 -30.01 8.83 -15.54
CA ALA A 215 -29.15 7.96 -16.33
C ALA A 215 -27.67 8.06 -15.88
N LEU A 216 -27.20 9.28 -15.56
CA LEU A 216 -25.85 9.50 -15.03
C LEU A 216 -25.68 8.86 -13.64
N THR A 217 -26.68 9.01 -12.77
CA THR A 217 -26.63 8.38 -11.44
C THR A 217 -26.59 6.86 -11.55
N ALA A 218 -27.48 6.27 -12.38
CA ALA A 218 -27.50 4.83 -12.58
C ALA A 218 -26.19 4.31 -13.21
N ALA A 219 -25.62 5.04 -14.16
CA ALA A 219 -24.34 4.66 -14.77
C ALA A 219 -23.19 4.74 -13.75
N LYS A 220 -23.19 5.77 -12.89
CA LYS A 220 -22.21 5.92 -11.82
C LYS A 220 -22.32 4.76 -10.81
N GLU A 221 -23.53 4.48 -10.33
CA GLU A 221 -23.79 3.38 -9.38
C GLU A 221 -23.33 2.04 -9.95
N SER A 222 -23.69 1.76 -11.20
CA SER A 222 -23.27 0.52 -11.89
C SER A 222 -21.74 0.43 -12.03
N ALA A 223 -21.06 1.55 -12.33
CA ALA A 223 -19.60 1.59 -12.42
C ALA A 223 -18.93 1.36 -11.04
N GLU A 224 -19.49 1.96 -9.97
CA GLU A 224 -19.00 1.76 -8.61
C GLU A 224 -19.22 0.33 -8.13
N GLU A 225 -20.38 -0.28 -8.42
CA GLU A 225 -20.64 -1.69 -8.11
C GLU A 225 -19.67 -2.62 -8.84
N ALA A 226 -19.43 -2.38 -10.13
CA ALA A 226 -18.48 -3.18 -10.90
C ALA A 226 -17.05 -3.05 -10.37
N SER A 227 -16.63 -1.84 -9.94
CA SER A 227 -15.33 -1.60 -9.32
C SER A 227 -15.19 -2.33 -7.98
N ARG A 228 -16.21 -2.25 -7.12
CA ARG A 228 -16.22 -2.98 -5.83
C ARG A 228 -16.19 -4.50 -6.03
N ALA A 229 -16.97 -5.01 -6.97
CA ALA A 229 -16.98 -6.45 -7.29
C ALA A 229 -15.61 -6.92 -7.80
N LYS A 230 -14.95 -6.12 -8.67
CA LYS A 230 -13.59 -6.39 -9.17
C LYS A 230 -12.58 -6.46 -8.01
N SER A 231 -12.62 -5.47 -7.12
CA SER A 231 -11.69 -5.42 -5.97
C SER A 231 -11.93 -6.57 -4.98
N GLY A 232 -13.20 -6.90 -4.68
CA GLY A 232 -13.55 -8.04 -3.84
C GLY A 232 -13.11 -9.37 -4.44
N PHE A 233 -13.30 -9.57 -5.75
CA PHE A 233 -12.83 -10.76 -6.44
C PHE A 233 -11.30 -10.91 -6.37
N LEU A 234 -10.57 -9.83 -6.62
CA LEU A 234 -9.10 -9.86 -6.56
C LEU A 234 -8.60 -10.12 -5.13
N ALA A 235 -9.26 -9.57 -4.10
CA ALA A 235 -8.92 -9.83 -2.71
C ALA A 235 -9.08 -11.32 -2.36
N THR A 236 -10.21 -11.93 -2.75
CA THR A 236 -10.44 -13.37 -2.55
C THR A 236 -9.42 -14.20 -3.30
N MET A 237 -9.18 -13.90 -4.58
CA MET A 237 -8.21 -14.63 -5.40
C MET A 237 -6.79 -14.55 -4.86
N SER A 238 -6.40 -13.40 -4.28
CA SER A 238 -5.09 -13.27 -3.65
C SER A 238 -4.94 -14.22 -2.47
N HIS A 239 -5.96 -14.31 -1.62
CA HIS A 239 -5.94 -15.20 -0.47
C HIS A 239 -5.83 -16.66 -0.91
N GLU A 240 -6.63 -17.04 -1.93
CA GLU A 240 -6.62 -18.38 -2.52
C GLU A 240 -5.30 -18.77 -3.20
N ILE A 241 -4.56 -17.78 -3.73
CA ILE A 241 -3.24 -18.00 -4.34
C ILE A 241 -2.14 -17.94 -3.28
N ARG A 242 -2.24 -17.05 -2.29
CA ARG A 242 -1.23 -16.88 -1.24
C ARG A 242 -1.04 -18.18 -0.44
N THR A 243 -2.11 -18.83 -0.05
CA THR A 243 -2.07 -20.08 0.76
C THR A 243 -1.24 -21.18 0.12
N PRO A 244 -1.50 -21.67 -1.12
CA PRO A 244 -0.67 -22.69 -1.74
C PRO A 244 0.76 -22.19 -2.04
N MET A 245 0.94 -20.92 -2.35
CA MET A 245 2.26 -20.35 -2.63
C MET A 245 3.14 -20.30 -1.38
N ASN A 246 2.56 -19.91 -0.23
CA ASN A 246 3.28 -19.97 1.05
C ASN A 246 3.70 -21.40 1.38
N GLY A 247 2.86 -22.40 1.07
CA GLY A 247 3.22 -23.81 1.19
C GLY A 247 4.42 -24.20 0.33
N VAL A 248 4.42 -23.78 -0.94
CA VAL A 248 5.58 -24.03 -1.85
C VAL A 248 6.85 -23.36 -1.35
N LEU A 249 6.75 -22.10 -0.90
CA LEU A 249 7.89 -21.34 -0.36
C LEU A 249 8.43 -21.98 0.92
N GLY A 250 7.54 -22.38 1.84
CA GLY A 250 7.93 -23.05 3.07
C GLY A 250 8.67 -24.35 2.79
N MET A 251 8.15 -25.19 1.88
CA MET A 251 8.85 -26.41 1.47
C MET A 251 10.19 -26.12 0.80
N GLY A 252 10.27 -25.07 -0.04
CA GLY A 252 11.51 -24.62 -0.67
C GLY A 252 12.56 -24.21 0.36
N ARG A 253 12.17 -23.44 1.37
CA ARG A 253 13.07 -23.04 2.48
C ARG A 253 13.52 -24.24 3.32
N LEU A 254 12.60 -25.13 3.69
CA LEU A 254 12.96 -26.36 4.40
C LEU A 254 13.95 -27.23 3.62
N LEU A 255 13.77 -27.34 2.29
CA LEU A 255 14.74 -28.04 1.43
C LEU A 255 16.12 -27.38 1.46
N LEU A 256 16.20 -26.05 1.40
CA LEU A 256 17.46 -25.30 1.43
C LEU A 256 18.26 -25.48 2.72
N GLU A 257 17.59 -25.84 3.81
CA GLU A 257 18.20 -26.12 5.11
C GLU A 257 18.70 -27.58 5.25
N THR A 258 18.41 -28.46 4.27
CA THR A 258 18.91 -29.84 4.25
C THR A 258 20.23 -29.95 3.49
N ASP A 259 20.90 -31.07 3.63
CA ASP A 259 22.09 -31.39 2.81
C ASP A 259 21.71 -31.63 1.35
N LEU A 260 21.78 -30.56 0.56
CA LEU A 260 21.49 -30.57 -0.87
C LEU A 260 22.76 -30.60 -1.70
N ARG A 261 22.73 -31.33 -2.80
CA ARG A 261 23.75 -31.19 -3.85
C ARG A 261 23.69 -29.80 -4.46
N PRO A 262 24.79 -29.21 -4.95
CA PRO A 262 24.82 -27.84 -5.50
C PRO A 262 23.74 -27.58 -6.54
N GLU A 263 23.42 -28.52 -7.40
CA GLU A 263 22.37 -28.43 -8.39
C GLU A 263 20.96 -28.37 -7.75
N GLN A 264 20.72 -29.20 -6.72
CA GLN A 264 19.45 -29.24 -6.00
C GLN A 264 19.23 -27.95 -5.22
N ARG A 265 20.29 -27.41 -4.60
CA ARG A 265 20.26 -26.12 -3.92
C ARG A 265 19.86 -25.00 -4.88
N SER A 266 20.49 -24.97 -6.06
CA SER A 266 20.15 -23.96 -7.10
C SER A 266 18.69 -24.06 -7.55
N TYR A 267 18.13 -25.29 -7.65
CA TYR A 267 16.71 -25.47 -7.98
C TYR A 267 15.80 -24.98 -6.86
N ALA A 268 16.11 -25.30 -5.61
CA ALA A 268 15.31 -24.86 -4.47
C ALA A 268 15.34 -23.32 -4.31
N GLU A 269 16.52 -22.71 -4.49
CA GLU A 269 16.66 -21.24 -4.52
C GLU A 269 15.84 -20.60 -5.64
N ALA A 270 15.87 -21.17 -6.85
CA ALA A 270 15.09 -20.67 -7.98
C ALA A 270 13.56 -20.79 -7.76
N ILE A 271 13.10 -21.88 -7.14
CA ILE A 271 11.69 -22.07 -6.78
C ILE A 271 11.26 -21.00 -5.75
N THR A 272 12.04 -20.83 -4.69
CA THR A 272 11.77 -19.86 -3.63
C THR A 272 11.74 -18.44 -4.20
N GLN A 273 12.74 -18.07 -4.98
CA GLN A 273 12.81 -16.75 -5.62
C GLN A 273 11.62 -16.49 -6.56
N SER A 274 11.22 -17.50 -7.34
CA SER A 274 10.06 -17.37 -8.24
C SER A 274 8.74 -17.23 -7.49
N GLY A 275 8.59 -17.95 -6.39
CA GLY A 275 7.43 -17.89 -5.53
C GLY A 275 7.30 -16.53 -4.81
N GLU A 276 8.39 -16.00 -4.28
CA GLU A 276 8.45 -14.67 -3.65
C GLU A 276 8.10 -13.57 -4.67
N ALA A 277 8.65 -13.67 -5.89
CA ALA A 277 8.33 -12.74 -6.96
C ALA A 277 6.83 -12.77 -7.34
N LEU A 278 6.22 -13.97 -7.36
CA LEU A 278 4.79 -14.09 -7.66
C LEU A 278 3.90 -13.51 -6.55
N LEU A 279 4.24 -13.75 -5.28
CA LEU A 279 3.51 -13.15 -4.14
C LEU A 279 3.60 -11.62 -4.15
N THR A 280 4.78 -11.07 -4.45
CA THR A 280 4.97 -9.63 -4.60
C THR A 280 4.09 -9.07 -5.72
N LEU A 281 4.04 -9.75 -6.88
CA LEU A 281 3.18 -9.39 -8.00
C LEU A 281 1.69 -9.34 -7.63
N ILE A 282 1.23 -10.35 -6.90
CA ILE A 282 -0.17 -10.44 -6.45
C ILE A 282 -0.46 -9.31 -5.45
N GLY A 283 0.46 -9.04 -4.52
CA GLY A 283 0.37 -7.91 -3.60
C GLY A 283 0.25 -6.57 -4.33
N ASP A 284 1.11 -6.33 -5.32
CA ASP A 284 1.09 -5.13 -6.16
C ASP A 284 -0.26 -4.94 -6.88
N ILE A 285 -0.83 -6.02 -7.44
CA ILE A 285 -2.13 -5.98 -8.13
C ILE A 285 -3.27 -5.66 -7.16
N LEU A 286 -3.22 -6.21 -5.96
CA LEU A 286 -4.22 -5.94 -4.92
C LEU A 286 -4.15 -4.51 -4.43
N ASP A 287 -2.96 -4.04 -4.07
CA ASP A 287 -2.75 -2.66 -3.62
C ASP A 287 -3.25 -1.68 -4.68
N PHE A 288 -2.88 -1.94 -5.94
CA PHE A 288 -3.37 -1.15 -7.06
C PHE A 288 -4.90 -1.13 -7.15
N SER A 289 -5.55 -2.30 -7.03
CA SER A 289 -7.02 -2.40 -7.08
C SER A 289 -7.72 -1.71 -5.93
N LYS A 290 -7.17 -1.80 -4.71
CA LYS A 290 -7.71 -1.10 -3.52
C LYS A 290 -7.61 0.41 -3.67
N ILE A 291 -6.46 0.89 -4.19
CA ILE A 291 -6.22 2.32 -4.44
C ILE A 291 -7.14 2.85 -5.55
N GLU A 292 -7.31 2.10 -6.67
CA GLU A 292 -8.20 2.47 -7.76
C GLU A 292 -9.67 2.59 -7.31
N ALA A 293 -10.09 1.72 -6.39
CA ALA A 293 -11.43 1.75 -5.81
C ALA A 293 -11.62 2.80 -4.70
N GLY A 294 -10.57 3.52 -4.30
CA GLY A 294 -10.62 4.46 -3.17
C GLY A 294 -10.86 3.79 -1.81
N MET A 295 -10.51 2.51 -1.69
CA MET A 295 -10.70 1.69 -0.49
C MET A 295 -9.41 1.55 0.34
N LEU A 296 -8.42 2.38 0.11
CA LEU A 296 -7.20 2.39 0.91
C LEU A 296 -7.40 3.34 2.10
N ASP A 297 -7.59 2.77 3.27
CA ASP A 297 -7.52 3.50 4.53
C ASP A 297 -6.06 3.55 4.97
N LEU A 298 -5.61 4.72 5.45
CA LEU A 298 -4.28 4.90 6.00
C LEU A 298 -4.34 4.65 7.50
N ASP A 299 -3.42 3.85 7.99
CA ASP A 299 -3.23 3.58 9.42
C ASP A 299 -2.08 4.45 9.93
N GLU A 300 -2.45 5.60 10.53
CA GLU A 300 -1.47 6.59 10.96
C GLU A 300 -1.06 6.35 12.41
N ASP A 301 0.18 5.87 12.59
CA ASP A 301 0.83 5.64 13.88
C ASP A 301 2.04 6.54 14.12
N GLU A 302 2.63 6.41 15.31
CA GLU A 302 3.90 7.03 15.64
C GLU A 302 5.05 6.28 14.97
N VAL A 303 5.79 6.95 14.10
CA VAL A 303 6.89 6.38 13.32
C VAL A 303 8.23 7.01 13.70
N ASP A 304 9.17 6.18 14.16
CA ASP A 304 10.58 6.54 14.25
C ASP A 304 11.23 6.42 12.86
N LEU A 305 11.43 7.57 12.21
CA LEU A 305 12.00 7.63 10.85
C LEU A 305 13.41 7.05 10.76
N ARG A 306 14.24 7.23 11.81
CA ARG A 306 15.62 6.75 11.82
C ARG A 306 15.68 5.25 11.93
N ALA A 307 14.89 4.67 12.82
CA ALA A 307 14.77 3.23 13.00
C ALA A 307 14.22 2.55 11.73
N MET A 308 13.16 3.11 11.15
CA MET A 308 12.53 2.60 9.93
C MET A 308 13.49 2.62 8.73
N LEU A 309 14.19 3.74 8.47
CA LEU A 309 15.16 3.84 7.37
C LEU A 309 16.36 2.91 7.55
N CYS A 310 16.81 2.75 8.79
CA CYS A 310 17.86 1.80 9.13
C CYS A 310 17.46 0.37 8.78
N SER A 311 16.28 -0.04 9.22
CA SER A 311 15.70 -1.36 8.94
C SER A 311 15.59 -1.64 7.43
N VAL A 312 15.05 -0.70 6.64
CA VAL A 312 14.94 -0.83 5.18
C VAL A 312 16.33 -0.93 4.52
N SER A 313 17.28 -0.12 4.97
CA SER A 313 18.64 -0.14 4.44
C SER A 313 19.34 -1.47 4.71
N GLU A 314 19.19 -2.01 5.92
CA GLU A 314 19.75 -3.31 6.32
C GLU A 314 19.15 -4.47 5.53
N LEU A 315 17.84 -4.43 5.29
CA LEU A 315 17.14 -5.44 4.48
C LEU A 315 17.66 -5.50 3.05
N LEU A 316 17.98 -4.35 2.45
CA LEU A 316 18.39 -4.26 1.04
C LEU A 316 19.90 -4.38 0.84
N CYS A 317 20.68 -4.14 1.89
CA CYS A 317 22.15 -4.11 1.84
C CYS A 317 22.78 -5.40 1.31
N PRO A 318 22.35 -6.64 1.68
CA PRO A 318 22.92 -7.87 1.12
C PRO A 318 22.79 -7.96 -0.40
N ARG A 319 21.64 -7.52 -0.95
CA ARG A 319 21.40 -7.48 -2.41
C ARG A 319 22.27 -6.43 -3.09
N ALA A 320 22.54 -5.32 -2.44
CA ALA A 320 23.41 -4.27 -2.93
C ALA A 320 24.88 -4.72 -2.94
N HIS A 321 25.36 -5.27 -1.81
CA HIS A 321 26.74 -5.75 -1.68
C HIS A 321 27.06 -6.88 -2.66
N ALA A 322 26.11 -7.77 -2.94
CA ALA A 322 26.26 -8.81 -3.98
C ALA A 322 26.53 -8.24 -5.39
N LYS A 323 26.24 -6.95 -5.62
CA LYS A 323 26.50 -6.21 -6.87
C LYS A 323 27.62 -5.19 -6.76
N ASP A 324 28.35 -5.15 -5.66
CA ASP A 324 29.35 -4.12 -5.38
C ASP A 324 28.75 -2.69 -5.35
N VAL A 325 27.51 -2.58 -4.78
CA VAL A 325 26.80 -1.32 -4.60
C VAL A 325 26.72 -1.00 -3.10
N GLU A 326 27.11 0.20 -2.72
CA GLU A 326 27.02 0.69 -1.35
C GLU A 326 25.66 1.34 -1.06
N VAL A 327 25.18 1.19 0.17
CA VAL A 327 23.93 1.79 0.63
C VAL A 327 24.19 2.69 1.81
N THR A 328 23.67 3.92 1.77
CA THR A 328 23.74 4.87 2.89
C THR A 328 22.37 5.50 3.13
N ALA A 329 22.04 5.76 4.41
CA ALA A 329 20.81 6.46 4.79
C ALA A 329 21.15 7.62 5.74
N ILE A 330 20.54 8.78 5.50
CA ILE A 330 20.83 10.01 6.23
C ILE A 330 19.50 10.68 6.54
N VAL A 331 19.33 11.04 7.80
CA VAL A 331 18.24 11.90 8.26
C VAL A 331 18.86 13.22 8.71
N ALA A 332 18.44 14.31 8.09
CA ALA A 332 18.92 15.63 8.42
C ALA A 332 18.56 16.04 9.87
N PRO A 333 19.34 16.91 10.52
CA PRO A 333 19.11 17.29 11.91
C PRO A 333 17.77 17.98 12.15
N ASP A 334 17.26 18.68 11.15
CA ASP A 334 15.99 19.43 11.15
C ASP A 334 14.74 18.53 11.02
N VAL A 335 14.95 17.23 10.78
CA VAL A 335 13.86 16.25 10.70
C VAL A 335 13.47 15.77 12.10
N PRO A 336 12.18 15.80 12.44
CA PRO A 336 11.67 15.29 13.72
C PRO A 336 12.07 13.84 13.97
N HIS A 337 12.20 13.45 15.24
CA HIS A 337 12.48 12.07 15.61
C HIS A 337 11.28 11.16 15.29
N THR A 338 10.10 11.61 15.68
CA THR A 338 8.85 10.86 15.56
C THR A 338 7.82 11.69 14.79
N ILE A 339 7.18 11.07 13.85
CA ILE A 339 6.09 11.64 13.04
C ILE A 339 4.85 10.75 13.10
N ARG A 340 3.70 11.31 12.76
CA ARG A 340 2.50 10.52 12.52
C ARG A 340 2.39 10.20 11.04
N ALA A 341 2.41 8.91 10.70
CA ALA A 341 2.31 8.42 9.32
C ALA A 341 1.92 6.93 9.30
N ASP A 342 1.51 6.43 8.14
CA ASP A 342 1.40 4.99 7.92
C ASP A 342 2.80 4.41 7.64
N GLU A 343 3.38 3.75 8.65
CA GLU A 343 4.72 3.17 8.56
C GLU A 343 4.81 2.11 7.45
N GLY A 344 3.80 1.26 7.34
CA GLY A 344 3.77 0.18 6.35
C GLY A 344 3.83 0.71 4.92
N ARG A 345 3.02 1.72 4.61
CA ARG A 345 2.98 2.35 3.28
C ARG A 345 4.23 3.19 3.00
N LEU A 346 4.71 3.91 4.00
CA LEU A 346 5.97 4.65 3.88
C LEU A 346 7.15 3.71 3.61
N ARG A 347 7.26 2.62 4.36
CA ARG A 347 8.24 1.55 4.16
C ARG A 347 8.14 0.94 2.77
N GLN A 348 6.92 0.69 2.28
CA GLN A 348 6.66 0.15 0.94
C GLN A 348 7.19 1.07 -0.16
N VAL A 349 6.91 2.39 -0.09
CA VAL A 349 7.43 3.39 -1.05
C VAL A 349 8.95 3.40 -1.04
N ILE A 350 9.58 3.51 0.13
CA ILE A 350 11.04 3.59 0.24
C ILE A 350 11.70 2.31 -0.26
N THR A 351 11.18 1.14 0.13
CA THR A 351 11.71 -0.17 -0.31
C THR A 351 11.63 -0.32 -1.82
N ASN A 352 10.53 0.12 -2.44
CA ASN A 352 10.39 0.08 -3.90
C ASN A 352 11.38 1.02 -4.60
N LEU A 353 11.52 2.26 -4.13
CA LEU A 353 12.45 3.23 -4.72
C LEU A 353 13.91 2.79 -4.54
N MET A 354 14.30 2.36 -3.34
CA MET A 354 15.65 1.84 -3.07
C MET A 354 15.94 0.55 -3.85
N GLY A 355 14.97 -0.36 -3.91
CA GLY A 355 15.07 -1.60 -4.68
C GLY A 355 15.32 -1.33 -6.17
N ASN A 356 14.61 -0.36 -6.73
CA ASN A 356 14.83 0.09 -8.11
C ASN A 356 16.22 0.75 -8.27
N ALA A 357 16.64 1.59 -7.36
CA ALA A 357 17.97 2.20 -7.37
C ALA A 357 19.09 1.15 -7.39
N ILE A 358 19.01 0.14 -6.50
CA ILE A 358 19.97 -0.99 -6.45
C ILE A 358 19.89 -1.84 -7.73
N LYS A 359 18.71 -2.03 -8.27
CA LYS A 359 18.48 -2.82 -9.48
C LYS A 359 19.17 -2.20 -10.69
N PHE A 360 19.08 -0.88 -10.86
CA PHE A 360 19.59 -0.14 -12.01
C PHE A 360 21.00 0.46 -11.81
N THR A 361 21.61 0.22 -10.65
CA THR A 361 23.01 0.54 -10.39
C THR A 361 23.85 -0.72 -10.54
N GLU A 362 24.83 -0.70 -11.45
CA GLU A 362 25.77 -1.84 -11.63
C GLU A 362 26.95 -1.75 -10.68
N ARG A 363 27.47 -0.54 -10.45
CA ARG A 363 28.56 -0.22 -9.51
C ARG A 363 28.36 1.17 -8.96
N GLY A 364 28.80 1.43 -7.74
CA GLY A 364 28.69 2.72 -7.09
C GLY A 364 27.85 2.65 -5.83
N GLY A 365 26.78 3.47 -5.72
CA GLY A 365 25.98 3.43 -4.50
C GLY A 365 24.60 4.07 -4.63
N VAL A 366 23.80 3.80 -3.61
CA VAL A 366 22.46 4.35 -3.38
C VAL A 366 22.48 5.07 -2.03
N CYS A 367 22.02 6.31 -2.04
CA CYS A 367 21.96 7.15 -0.85
C CYS A 367 20.53 7.61 -0.64
N VAL A 368 19.97 7.32 0.55
CA VAL A 368 18.66 7.88 0.97
C VAL A 368 18.92 9.09 1.85
N VAL A 369 18.29 10.21 1.52
CA VAL A 369 18.37 11.44 2.30
C VAL A 369 16.96 11.88 2.67
N VAL A 370 16.74 12.15 3.95
CA VAL A 370 15.49 12.73 4.45
C VAL A 370 15.79 14.11 5.02
N GLY A 371 15.09 15.12 4.52
CA GLY A 371 15.17 16.50 4.98
C GLY A 371 13.79 17.07 5.21
N SER A 372 13.72 18.25 5.84
CA SER A 372 12.48 19.01 5.97
C SER A 372 12.45 20.19 4.99
N GLU A 373 11.27 20.51 4.46
CA GLU A 373 11.07 21.73 3.67
C GLU A 373 9.78 22.43 4.10
N MET A 374 9.81 23.75 4.09
CA MET A 374 8.62 24.56 4.37
C MET A 374 7.92 24.94 3.06
N LYS A 375 6.64 24.57 2.91
CA LYS A 375 5.79 24.94 1.77
C LYS A 375 4.43 25.43 2.30
N ASP A 376 4.04 26.65 1.94
CA ASP A 376 2.75 27.24 2.36
C ASP A 376 2.50 27.19 3.88
N GLU A 377 3.50 27.56 4.67
CA GLU A 377 3.48 27.53 6.16
C GLU A 377 3.30 26.12 6.79
N LYS A 378 3.41 25.07 5.99
CA LYS A 378 3.39 23.68 6.45
C LYS A 378 4.76 23.03 6.29
N THR A 379 5.12 22.20 7.23
CA THR A 379 6.34 21.40 7.14
C THR A 379 6.05 20.15 6.32
N PHE A 380 6.88 19.92 5.32
CA PHE A 380 6.93 18.69 4.53
C PHE A 380 8.23 17.96 4.80
N LEU A 381 8.19 16.65 4.86
CA LEU A 381 9.36 15.81 4.79
C LEU A 381 9.64 15.49 3.32
N ARG A 382 10.88 15.68 2.91
CA ARG A 382 11.36 15.33 1.58
C ARG A 382 12.30 14.14 1.68
N PHE A 383 11.89 13.05 1.05
CA PHE A 383 12.67 11.83 0.90
C PHE A 383 13.30 11.80 -0.47
N GLU A 384 14.60 11.57 -0.54
CA GLU A 384 15.35 11.47 -1.78
C GLU A 384 16.12 10.16 -1.81
N VAL A 385 15.96 9.40 -2.89
CA VAL A 385 16.72 8.18 -3.17
C VAL A 385 17.60 8.46 -4.37
N ARG A 386 18.87 8.71 -4.09
CA ARG A 386 19.90 9.06 -5.08
C ARG A 386 20.69 7.82 -5.46
N ASP A 387 20.78 7.53 -6.75
CA ASP A 387 21.59 6.43 -7.28
C ASP A 387 22.66 6.93 -8.25
N THR A 388 23.69 6.12 -8.45
CA THR A 388 24.76 6.36 -9.43
C THR A 388 24.61 5.51 -10.69
N GLY A 389 23.41 5.04 -10.98
CA GLY A 389 23.09 4.14 -12.08
C GLY A 389 22.97 4.83 -13.43
N VAL A 390 22.25 4.17 -14.34
CA VAL A 390 22.08 4.61 -15.73
C VAL A 390 21.26 5.90 -15.90
N GLY A 391 20.51 6.30 -14.87
CA GLY A 391 19.65 7.48 -14.90
C GLY A 391 18.36 7.31 -15.70
N VAL A 392 17.47 8.31 -15.59
CA VAL A 392 16.19 8.35 -16.32
C VAL A 392 16.20 9.46 -17.37
N PRO A 393 16.05 9.11 -18.67
CA PRO A 393 15.98 10.09 -19.73
C PRO A 393 14.86 11.13 -19.51
N PRO A 394 15.08 12.43 -19.80
CA PRO A 394 14.10 13.49 -19.54
C PRO A 394 12.71 13.22 -20.14
N ALA A 395 12.66 12.67 -21.35
CA ALA A 395 11.41 12.35 -22.05
C ALA A 395 10.56 11.29 -21.29
N ARG A 396 11.20 10.41 -20.52
CA ARG A 396 10.52 9.30 -19.84
C ARG A 396 10.18 9.55 -18.37
N ARG A 397 10.64 10.66 -17.77
CA ARG A 397 10.45 10.93 -16.34
C ARG A 397 8.99 10.97 -15.90
N LYS A 398 8.06 11.39 -16.77
CA LYS A 398 6.62 11.38 -16.49
C LYS A 398 5.99 10.00 -16.76
N GLU A 399 6.50 9.28 -17.75
CA GLU A 399 5.94 8.01 -18.19
C GLU A 399 6.23 6.87 -17.23
N ILE A 400 7.39 6.86 -16.56
CA ILE A 400 7.79 5.77 -15.65
C ILE A 400 6.88 5.60 -14.43
N PHE A 401 6.04 6.60 -14.12
CA PHE A 401 5.02 6.53 -13.07
C PHE A 401 3.65 6.07 -13.60
N GLN A 402 3.53 5.77 -14.90
CA GLN A 402 2.33 5.19 -15.49
C GLN A 402 2.31 3.67 -15.30
N GLU A 403 1.13 3.12 -15.28
CA GLU A 403 0.88 1.70 -15.08
C GLU A 403 1.45 0.87 -16.23
N PHE A 404 2.08 -0.25 -15.90
CA PHE A 404 2.64 -1.21 -16.87
C PHE A 404 3.72 -0.64 -17.81
N VAL A 405 4.25 0.54 -17.52
CA VAL A 405 5.34 1.14 -18.32
C VAL A 405 6.69 0.60 -17.83
N GLN A 406 7.48 0.10 -18.78
CA GLN A 406 8.86 -0.35 -18.57
C GLN A 406 9.80 0.45 -19.46
N ALA A 407 10.96 0.85 -18.92
CA ALA A 407 11.86 1.80 -19.59
C ALA A 407 12.48 1.26 -20.88
N ASP A 408 12.73 -0.07 -21.00
CA ASP A 408 13.30 -0.68 -22.23
C ASP A 408 13.01 -2.19 -22.31
N ALA A 409 12.60 -2.67 -23.49
CA ALA A 409 12.37 -4.08 -23.77
C ALA A 409 13.64 -4.96 -23.72
N SER A 410 14.83 -4.36 -23.84
CA SER A 410 16.14 -5.05 -23.73
C SER A 410 16.53 -5.27 -22.27
N HIS A 411 16.27 -4.30 -21.38
CA HIS A 411 16.51 -4.38 -19.94
C HIS A 411 15.42 -5.22 -19.23
N ALA A 412 14.19 -5.26 -19.75
CA ALA A 412 13.11 -6.10 -19.24
C ALA A 412 13.46 -7.59 -19.24
N ARG A 413 14.21 -8.06 -20.22
CA ARG A 413 14.68 -9.45 -20.30
C ARG A 413 15.77 -9.79 -19.28
N LYS A 414 16.56 -8.80 -18.83
CA LYS A 414 17.69 -9.01 -17.94
C LYS A 414 17.32 -8.85 -16.45
N PHE A 415 16.33 -8.02 -16.13
CA PHE A 415 16.05 -7.63 -14.75
C PHE A 415 14.58 -7.80 -14.28
N GLY A 416 13.64 -8.17 -15.13
CA GLY A 416 12.21 -8.42 -14.76
C GLY A 416 11.55 -7.26 -14.02
N GLY A 417 10.24 -7.22 -13.97
CA GLY A 417 9.48 -6.25 -13.18
C GLY A 417 8.06 -6.14 -13.66
N THR A 418 7.14 -5.74 -12.79
CA THR A 418 5.70 -5.63 -13.09
C THR A 418 5.35 -4.37 -13.86
N GLY A 419 6.16 -3.31 -13.69
CA GLY A 419 5.83 -1.96 -14.13
C GLY A 419 4.75 -1.29 -13.27
N LEU A 420 4.39 -1.91 -12.13
CA LEU A 420 3.38 -1.38 -11.21
C LEU A 420 4.00 -0.63 -10.02
N GLY A 421 5.20 -0.99 -9.59
CA GLY A 421 5.77 -0.48 -8.34
C GLY A 421 5.84 1.05 -8.27
N LEU A 422 6.34 1.74 -9.32
CA LEU A 422 6.39 3.20 -9.32
C LEU A 422 4.99 3.84 -9.40
N ALA A 423 4.05 3.23 -10.12
CA ALA A 423 2.67 3.70 -10.17
C ALA A 423 1.98 3.56 -8.80
N ILE A 424 2.20 2.45 -8.10
CA ILE A 424 1.73 2.21 -6.73
C ILE A 424 2.36 3.23 -5.77
N SER A 425 3.70 3.42 -5.83
CA SER A 425 4.38 4.41 -5.00
C SER A 425 3.81 5.81 -5.19
N LYS A 426 3.52 6.20 -6.44
CA LYS A 426 2.91 7.49 -6.75
C LYS A 426 1.54 7.63 -6.11
N ARG A 427 0.68 6.62 -6.27
CA ARG A 427 -0.67 6.63 -5.70
C ARG A 427 -0.65 6.66 -4.17
N LEU A 428 0.24 5.88 -3.55
CA LEU A 428 0.42 5.89 -2.09
C LEU A 428 0.84 7.27 -1.59
N VAL A 429 1.84 7.88 -2.21
CA VAL A 429 2.29 9.24 -1.85
C VAL A 429 1.19 10.27 -2.05
N GLU A 430 0.44 10.22 -3.16
CA GLU A 430 -0.71 11.09 -3.42
C GLU A 430 -1.82 10.89 -2.37
N THR A 431 -2.09 9.66 -1.95
CA THR A 431 -3.08 9.34 -0.90
C THR A 431 -2.64 9.86 0.47
N MET A 432 -1.33 9.82 0.76
CA MET A 432 -0.74 10.43 1.96
C MET A 432 -0.60 11.97 1.86
N GLY A 433 -1.12 12.60 0.80
CA GLY A 433 -1.11 14.05 0.63
C GLY A 433 0.21 14.65 0.13
N GLY A 434 1.10 13.82 -0.43
CA GLY A 434 2.41 14.20 -0.94
C GLY A 434 2.51 14.28 -2.46
N GLU A 435 3.72 14.51 -2.92
CA GLU A 435 4.11 14.56 -4.34
C GLU A 435 5.32 13.65 -4.56
N ILE A 436 5.43 12.99 -5.72
CA ILE A 436 6.58 12.16 -6.11
C ILE A 436 7.12 12.56 -7.47
N GLY A 437 8.42 12.48 -7.63
CA GLY A 437 9.07 12.80 -8.89
C GLY A 437 10.46 12.18 -9.05
N VAL A 438 11.11 12.49 -10.18
CA VAL A 438 12.47 12.07 -10.48
C VAL A 438 13.25 13.18 -11.16
N ASP A 439 14.48 13.40 -10.70
CA ASP A 439 15.43 14.34 -11.25
C ASP A 439 16.73 13.63 -11.69
N ALA A 440 17.55 14.31 -12.48
CA ALA A 440 18.89 13.84 -12.80
C ALA A 440 19.91 14.71 -12.04
N PRO A 441 20.67 14.12 -11.10
CA PRO A 441 21.71 14.85 -10.41
C PRO A 441 22.89 15.14 -11.35
N PRO A 442 23.66 16.23 -11.08
CA PRO A 442 24.90 16.46 -11.78
C PRO A 442 25.88 15.30 -11.52
N GLY A 443 26.30 14.62 -12.56
CA GLY A 443 27.26 13.51 -12.47
C GLY A 443 26.68 12.13 -12.85
N GLY A 444 25.43 12.08 -13.31
CA GLY A 444 24.74 10.84 -13.72
C GLY A 444 23.93 10.20 -12.62
N GLY A 445 23.20 9.13 -12.95
CA GLY A 445 22.27 8.47 -12.06
C GLY A 445 20.89 9.12 -12.02
N SER A 446 20.09 8.75 -11.01
CA SER A 446 18.76 9.32 -10.78
C SER A 446 18.63 9.82 -9.33
N ASN A 447 17.74 10.79 -9.13
CA ASN A 447 17.27 11.20 -7.83
C ASN A 447 15.75 11.05 -7.82
N PHE A 448 15.25 9.96 -7.28
CA PHE A 448 13.82 9.79 -7.01
C PHE A 448 13.50 10.49 -5.70
N TRP A 449 12.48 11.32 -5.71
CA TRP A 449 12.07 12.04 -4.51
C TRP A 449 10.56 11.97 -4.31
N PHE A 450 10.16 12.04 -3.06
CA PHE A 450 8.76 12.29 -2.69
C PHE A 450 8.68 13.18 -1.45
N THR A 451 7.55 13.85 -1.30
CA THR A 451 7.27 14.71 -0.15
C THR A 451 6.03 14.20 0.58
N LEU A 452 6.00 14.38 1.90
CA LEU A 452 4.83 14.08 2.72
C LEU A 452 4.60 15.25 3.69
N PRO A 453 3.34 15.65 3.95
CA PRO A 453 3.03 16.58 5.02
C PRO A 453 3.43 15.94 6.35
N ALA A 454 4.17 16.67 7.20
CA ALA A 454 4.62 16.16 8.48
C ALA A 454 3.71 16.63 9.62
N THR A 455 3.04 15.70 10.30
CA THR A 455 2.47 15.95 11.62
C THR A 455 3.54 15.63 12.65
N ILE A 456 4.16 16.69 13.18
CA ILE A 456 5.29 16.58 14.11
C ILE A 456 4.73 16.22 15.50
N LEU A 457 5.16 15.09 16.06
CA LEU A 457 4.83 14.67 17.41
C LEU A 457 5.92 15.09 18.41
N ASP A 458 7.18 14.93 18.00
CA ASP A 458 8.33 15.32 18.81
C ASP A 458 9.25 16.20 17.93
N PRO A 459 9.42 17.49 18.27
CA PRO A 459 10.27 18.38 17.52
C PRO A 459 11.73 17.88 17.54
N ALA A 460 12.45 18.14 16.47
CA ALA A 460 13.89 17.85 16.43
C ALA A 460 14.57 18.47 17.66
N ALA A 461 15.37 17.68 18.37
CA ALA A 461 16.08 18.18 19.54
C ALA A 461 16.98 19.35 19.14
N GLU A 462 16.77 20.50 19.77
CA GLU A 462 17.62 21.66 19.54
C GLU A 462 19.06 21.32 19.98
N ASP A 463 20.00 21.37 19.01
CA ASP A 463 21.46 21.41 19.26
C ASP A 463 22.15 20.15 19.82
N GLU A 464 21.75 18.94 19.53
CA GLU A 464 22.63 17.80 19.71
C GLU A 464 23.65 17.70 18.55
N ALA A 465 24.75 18.41 18.69
CA ALA A 465 25.93 18.24 17.84
C ALA A 465 27.00 17.37 18.57
N PRO A 466 26.73 16.06 18.73
CA PRO A 466 27.56 15.18 19.58
C PRO A 466 29.00 15.06 19.11
N LEU A 467 29.26 15.34 17.81
CA LEU A 467 30.60 15.33 17.23
C LEU A 467 31.15 16.73 16.94
N LYS A 468 30.65 17.76 17.63
CA LYS A 468 31.07 19.16 17.42
C LYS A 468 32.59 19.31 17.46
N GLY A 469 33.14 19.81 16.37
CA GLY A 469 34.57 20.12 16.21
C GLY A 469 35.47 18.92 15.90
N LEU A 470 34.94 17.66 15.93
CA LEU A 470 35.72 16.48 15.58
C LEU A 470 35.95 16.39 14.07
N ARG A 471 37.18 16.34 13.63
CA ARG A 471 37.57 16.18 12.23
C ARG A 471 37.71 14.72 11.90
N VAL A 472 36.86 14.22 11.00
CA VAL A 472 36.81 12.80 10.63
C VAL A 472 37.14 12.64 9.15
N ALA A 473 38.24 11.98 8.85
CA ALA A 473 38.62 11.65 7.48
C ALA A 473 37.91 10.37 7.03
N VAL A 474 37.45 10.33 5.78
CA VAL A 474 36.80 9.13 5.21
C VAL A 474 37.62 8.66 3.99
N MET A 475 38.16 7.44 4.12
CA MET A 475 38.89 6.79 3.05
C MET A 475 38.04 5.67 2.45
N SER A 476 37.43 5.93 1.31
CA SER A 476 36.71 4.92 0.51
C SER A 476 36.93 5.14 -0.97
N ARG A 477 37.06 4.07 -1.73
CA ARG A 477 37.07 4.10 -3.19
C ARG A 477 35.67 4.38 -3.75
N ASN A 478 34.65 4.04 -2.98
CA ASN A 478 33.26 4.28 -3.36
C ASN A 478 32.87 5.74 -3.04
N ARG A 479 32.53 6.49 -4.10
CA ARG A 479 32.16 7.90 -3.97
C ARG A 479 30.88 8.08 -3.20
N ALA A 480 29.87 7.25 -3.44
CA ALA A 480 28.55 7.35 -2.79
C ALA A 480 28.65 7.09 -1.29
N LEU A 481 29.39 6.05 -0.87
CA LEU A 481 29.67 5.80 0.55
C LEU A 481 30.37 6.98 1.21
N ARG A 482 31.39 7.53 0.56
CA ARG A 482 32.15 8.69 1.08
C ARG A 482 31.25 9.92 1.23
N GLU A 483 30.47 10.27 0.22
CA GLU A 483 29.53 11.40 0.27
C GLU A 483 28.45 11.17 1.34
N GLY A 484 27.90 9.95 1.46
CA GLY A 484 26.96 9.58 2.50
C GLY A 484 27.51 9.75 3.92
N LEU A 485 28.72 9.25 4.16
CA LEU A 485 29.38 9.41 5.46
C LEU A 485 29.73 10.88 5.76
N TYR A 486 30.11 11.66 4.76
CA TYR A 486 30.34 13.10 4.92
C TYR A 486 29.07 13.81 5.41
N LEU A 487 27.92 13.48 4.82
CA LEU A 487 26.63 14.03 5.24
C LEU A 487 26.24 13.57 6.65
N GLN A 488 26.45 12.28 6.98
CA GLN A 488 26.18 11.77 8.33
C GLN A 488 27.05 12.45 9.39
N ILE A 489 28.34 12.62 9.14
CA ILE A 489 29.27 13.30 10.04
C ILE A 489 28.87 14.77 10.22
N ALA A 490 28.57 15.46 9.13
CA ALA A 490 28.18 16.87 9.16
C ALA A 490 26.84 17.07 9.89
N ALA A 491 25.87 16.16 9.68
CA ALA A 491 24.57 16.21 10.35
C ALA A 491 24.64 16.17 11.89
N VAL A 492 25.69 15.62 12.46
CA VAL A 492 25.91 15.52 13.91
C VAL A 492 27.00 16.48 14.43
N GLY A 493 27.33 17.51 13.63
CA GLY A 493 28.26 18.58 14.00
C GLY A 493 29.74 18.25 13.81
N GLY A 494 30.09 17.08 13.27
CA GLY A 494 31.45 16.73 12.91
C GLY A 494 31.93 17.44 11.64
N ILE A 495 33.23 17.49 11.45
CA ILE A 495 33.87 18.10 10.28
C ILE A 495 34.44 17.00 9.38
N PRO A 496 33.74 16.63 8.28
CA PRO A 496 34.26 15.63 7.37
C PRO A 496 35.46 16.19 6.62
N THR A 497 36.56 15.43 6.51
CA THR A 497 37.80 15.85 5.88
C THR A 497 38.29 14.83 4.84
N ASP A 498 39.12 15.28 3.90
CA ASP A 498 39.81 14.38 2.98
C ASP A 498 40.91 13.61 3.74
N PRO A 499 41.21 12.35 3.37
CA PRO A 499 42.24 11.52 4.05
C PRO A 499 43.65 12.13 4.06
N ARG A 500 43.93 13.12 3.19
CA ARG A 500 45.21 13.85 3.14
C ARG A 500 45.24 15.09 4.01
N SER A 501 44.09 15.48 4.57
CA SER A 501 43.96 16.63 5.47
C SER A 501 44.16 16.22 6.92
N PRO A 502 44.50 17.14 7.83
CA PRO A 502 44.55 16.83 9.26
C PRO A 502 43.22 16.36 9.76
N ALA A 503 43.20 15.19 10.41
CA ALA A 503 42.04 14.58 10.98
C ALA A 503 42.35 14.05 12.38
N ASP A 504 41.32 14.05 13.23
CA ASP A 504 41.40 13.52 14.59
C ASP A 504 41.09 12.01 14.59
N MET A 505 40.27 11.56 13.63
CA MET A 505 39.93 10.17 13.42
C MET A 505 39.77 9.86 11.92
N MET A 506 39.85 8.56 11.56
CA MET A 506 39.65 8.10 10.19
C MET A 506 38.67 6.95 10.08
N LEU A 507 37.79 6.99 9.10
CA LEU A 507 36.95 5.87 8.68
C LEU A 507 37.55 5.25 7.43
N ILE A 508 37.82 3.95 7.44
CA ILE A 508 38.51 3.25 6.35
C ILE A 508 37.60 2.14 5.84
N ASP A 509 37.23 2.25 4.59
CA ASP A 509 36.38 1.28 3.92
C ASP A 509 37.18 0.04 3.47
N ALA A 510 36.76 -1.14 3.93
CA ALA A 510 37.36 -2.42 3.59
C ALA A 510 36.75 -3.09 2.33
N GLY A 511 35.85 -2.41 1.63
CA GLY A 511 35.16 -2.93 0.44
C GLY A 511 33.82 -3.61 0.76
N THR A 512 33.20 -4.18 -0.28
CA THR A 512 31.86 -4.84 -0.21
C THR A 512 31.96 -6.38 -0.14
N GLY A 513 33.17 -6.95 -0.28
CA GLY A 513 33.40 -8.39 -0.29
C GLY A 513 33.25 -9.06 1.08
N ASN A 514 33.21 -10.39 1.08
CA ASN A 514 33.20 -11.22 2.29
C ASN A 514 34.55 -11.24 3.03
N ALA A 515 35.61 -10.77 2.38
CA ALA A 515 36.93 -10.59 2.98
C ALA A 515 37.36 -9.13 2.78
N PRO A 516 38.00 -8.51 3.79
CA PRO A 516 38.51 -7.14 3.66
C PRO A 516 39.55 -7.04 2.54
N GLU A 517 39.45 -5.98 1.74
CA GLU A 517 40.46 -5.66 0.70
C GLU A 517 41.72 -5.00 1.26
N LEU A 518 41.80 -4.80 2.57
CA LEU A 518 42.89 -4.15 3.26
C LEU A 518 43.99 -5.16 3.62
N THR A 519 45.22 -4.87 3.19
CA THR A 519 46.42 -5.67 3.49
C THR A 519 47.29 -5.06 4.59
N ALA A 520 47.09 -3.77 4.91
CA ALA A 520 47.81 -3.04 5.95
C ALA A 520 46.99 -1.81 6.37
N HIS A 521 47.29 -1.28 7.57
CA HIS A 521 46.71 -0.05 8.06
C HIS A 521 47.26 1.15 7.28
N PRO A 522 46.44 1.99 6.59
CA PRO A 522 46.92 3.03 5.70
C PRO A 522 47.66 4.18 6.42
N ASN A 523 47.26 4.48 7.67
CA ASN A 523 47.87 5.54 8.48
C ASN A 523 47.77 5.21 10.00
N PRO A 524 48.76 4.48 10.55
CA PRO A 524 48.72 4.10 11.98
C PRO A 524 48.82 5.25 12.96
N ALA A 525 49.15 6.46 12.52
CA ALA A 525 49.28 7.63 13.40
C ALA A 525 47.94 8.27 13.77
N ILE A 526 46.85 7.92 13.05
CA ILE A 526 45.49 8.43 13.30
C ILE A 526 44.58 7.27 13.75
N PRO A 527 43.88 7.36 14.88
CA PRO A 527 42.90 6.36 15.29
C PRO A 527 41.90 6.11 14.18
N SER A 528 41.75 4.85 13.77
CA SER A 528 40.96 4.53 12.60
C SER A 528 39.95 3.44 12.87
N LEU A 529 38.71 3.64 12.41
CA LEU A 529 37.65 2.64 12.41
C LEU A 529 37.54 2.02 11.02
N VAL A 530 37.49 0.68 10.94
CA VAL A 530 37.30 -0.02 9.69
C VAL A 530 35.80 -0.25 9.44
N LEU A 531 35.36 -0.01 8.18
CA LEU A 531 33.99 -0.26 7.73
C LEU A 531 33.95 -1.65 7.09
N LEU A 532 33.15 -2.55 7.64
CA LEU A 532 33.06 -3.96 7.23
C LEU A 532 31.63 -4.33 6.80
N THR A 533 31.50 -5.23 5.86
CA THR A 533 30.22 -5.91 5.59
C THR A 533 29.88 -6.88 6.74
N PRO A 534 28.60 -7.23 6.96
CA PRO A 534 28.23 -8.23 7.97
C PRO A 534 28.99 -9.56 7.81
N ASN A 535 29.21 -9.99 6.57
CA ASN A 535 29.90 -11.26 6.26
C ASN A 535 31.41 -11.21 6.51
N ALA A 536 32.01 -10.01 6.54
CA ALA A 536 33.44 -9.84 6.80
C ALA A 536 33.79 -9.78 8.30
N ARG A 537 32.81 -9.94 9.22
CA ARG A 537 33.05 -9.96 10.69
C ARG A 537 34.07 -11.02 11.13
N GLY A 538 34.15 -12.15 10.47
CA GLY A 538 35.17 -13.17 10.75
C GLY A 538 36.61 -12.67 10.67
N SER A 539 36.86 -11.53 10.00
CA SER A 539 38.18 -10.92 9.84
C SER A 539 38.56 -9.89 10.92
N LEU A 540 37.72 -9.71 11.95
CA LEU A 540 37.90 -8.71 13.01
C LEU A 540 39.24 -8.88 13.76
N HIS A 541 39.66 -10.12 14.02
CA HIS A 541 40.93 -10.39 14.68
C HIS A 541 42.12 -9.84 13.86
N GLY A 542 42.15 -10.08 12.56
CA GLY A 542 43.17 -9.52 11.65
C GLY A 542 43.16 -7.98 11.58
N MET A 543 41.98 -7.35 11.65
CA MET A 543 41.91 -5.89 11.69
C MET A 543 42.49 -5.31 12.97
N ARG A 544 42.25 -5.97 14.11
CA ARG A 544 42.86 -5.61 15.39
C ARG A 544 44.39 -5.71 15.34
N GLU A 545 44.92 -6.79 14.76
CA GLU A 545 46.37 -6.97 14.59
C GLU A 545 47.00 -5.92 13.66
N MET A 546 46.23 -5.41 12.69
CA MET A 546 46.67 -4.31 11.83
C MET A 546 46.67 -2.94 12.52
N GLY A 547 46.18 -2.82 13.77
CA GLY A 547 46.20 -1.59 14.54
C GLY A 547 44.99 -0.70 14.37
N PHE A 548 43.85 -1.23 13.87
CA PHE A 548 42.59 -0.48 13.86
C PHE A 548 42.08 -0.30 15.27
N ALA A 549 41.50 0.87 15.56
CA ALA A 549 40.95 1.22 16.85
C ALA A 549 39.56 0.58 17.10
N GLY A 550 38.84 0.22 16.05
CA GLY A 550 37.52 -0.41 16.11
C GLY A 550 36.94 -0.63 14.72
N TYR A 551 35.67 -1.00 14.71
CA TYR A 551 34.95 -1.26 13.45
C TYR A 551 33.55 -0.68 13.45
N LEU A 552 32.99 -0.48 12.26
CA LEU A 552 31.59 -0.22 12.00
C LEU A 552 31.07 -1.18 10.94
N VAL A 553 29.85 -1.65 11.10
CA VAL A 553 29.20 -2.57 10.12
C VAL A 553 28.39 -1.76 9.14
N LYS A 554 28.51 -2.07 7.85
CA LYS A 554 27.72 -1.47 6.77
C LYS A 554 26.33 -2.14 6.63
N PRO A 555 25.25 -1.37 6.42
CA PRO A 555 25.20 0.08 6.30
C PRO A 555 25.46 0.75 7.64
N VAL A 556 26.24 1.83 7.63
CA VAL A 556 26.65 2.51 8.87
C VAL A 556 25.47 3.23 9.49
N ARG A 557 25.05 2.76 10.69
CA ARG A 557 24.02 3.42 11.49
C ARG A 557 24.58 4.73 12.09
N GLN A 558 23.81 5.79 12.03
CA GLN A 558 24.22 7.09 12.60
C GLN A 558 24.50 7.00 14.11
N SER A 559 23.68 6.27 14.86
CA SER A 559 23.89 6.03 16.30
C SER A 559 25.21 5.31 16.59
N SER A 560 25.54 4.26 15.82
CA SER A 560 26.81 3.53 15.96
C SER A 560 27.99 4.40 15.60
N LEU A 561 27.86 5.22 14.56
CA LEU A 561 28.89 6.18 14.15
C LEU A 561 29.21 7.18 15.29
N ILE A 562 28.16 7.81 15.85
CA ILE A 562 28.29 8.74 16.96
C ILE A 562 28.96 8.07 18.15
N THR A 563 28.41 6.95 18.62
CA THR A 563 28.91 6.24 19.81
C THR A 563 30.38 5.86 19.66
N ARG A 564 30.77 5.31 18.50
CA ARG A 564 32.17 4.90 18.27
C ARG A 564 33.13 6.08 18.17
N LEU A 565 32.75 7.17 17.51
CA LEU A 565 33.58 8.36 17.37
C LEU A 565 33.70 9.10 18.72
N GLN A 566 32.64 9.20 19.52
CA GLN A 566 32.68 9.79 20.86
C GLN A 566 33.55 8.96 21.80
N TRP A 567 33.40 7.64 21.82
CA TRP A 567 34.21 6.75 22.64
C TRP A 567 35.71 7.01 22.46
N HIS A 568 36.17 7.06 21.21
CA HIS A 568 37.59 7.28 20.93
C HIS A 568 38.04 8.71 21.17
N ARG A 569 37.14 9.70 21.07
CA ARG A 569 37.46 11.09 21.44
C ARG A 569 37.66 11.24 22.94
N ASP A 570 36.78 10.63 23.74
CA ASP A 570 36.67 10.86 25.17
C ASP A 570 37.63 9.94 25.99
N ALA A 571 38.11 8.85 25.40
CA ALA A 571 39.03 7.91 26.00
C ALA A 571 40.13 7.43 25.03
N PRO A 572 41.03 8.34 24.58
CA PRO A 572 42.05 8.01 23.57
C PRO A 572 43.08 6.98 24.05
N ASP A 573 43.27 6.84 25.37
CA ASP A 573 44.21 5.91 26.00
C ASP A 573 43.55 4.63 26.56
N ALA A 574 42.22 4.51 26.48
CA ALA A 574 41.56 3.29 26.87
C ALA A 574 42.01 2.19 25.92
N ALA A 575 42.79 1.26 26.44
CA ALA A 575 43.32 0.12 25.68
C ALA A 575 42.20 -0.49 24.83
N LEU A 576 42.37 -0.38 23.53
CA LEU A 576 41.70 -1.04 22.42
C LEU A 576 40.73 -2.17 22.80
N ASP A 577 39.65 -1.83 23.49
CA ASP A 577 38.51 -2.72 23.55
C ASP A 577 37.84 -2.57 22.17
N PHE A 578 38.20 -3.48 21.28
CA PHE A 578 37.68 -3.56 19.93
C PHE A 578 36.15 -3.73 19.91
N ASP A 579 35.62 -4.21 21.06
CA ASP A 579 34.21 -4.27 21.41
C ASP A 579 33.95 -3.45 22.68
N PRO A 580 33.43 -2.20 22.60
CA PRO A 580 32.92 -1.53 23.79
C PRO A 580 31.78 -2.37 24.39
N PRO A 581 31.53 -2.25 25.71
CA PRO A 581 30.41 -2.92 26.33
C PRO A 581 29.14 -2.61 25.54
N ALA A 582 28.52 -3.65 25.06
CA ALA A 582 27.41 -3.57 24.12
C ALA A 582 26.28 -2.70 24.65
N ILE A 583 26.10 -1.53 24.06
CA ILE A 583 24.78 -0.99 23.84
C ILE A 583 24.27 -1.71 22.57
N LEU A 584 24.21 -3.02 22.63
CA LEU A 584 23.43 -3.82 21.71
C LEU A 584 21.99 -3.68 22.15
N PRO A 585 21.06 -3.41 21.21
CA PRO A 585 19.68 -3.79 21.47
C PRO A 585 19.67 -5.25 21.92
N PRO A 586 18.76 -5.65 22.82
CA PRO A 586 18.86 -6.92 23.54
C PRO A 586 18.80 -8.20 22.71
N PHE A 587 18.77 -8.14 21.39
CA PHE A 587 18.66 -9.33 20.53
C PHE A 587 19.95 -9.91 19.97
N MET A 588 21.13 -9.48 20.39
CA MET A 588 22.37 -10.11 19.95
C MET A 588 23.24 -10.44 21.16
N LYS A 589 22.79 -11.32 22.02
CA LYS A 589 23.69 -12.13 22.82
C LYS A 589 24.11 -13.32 21.98
N ASP A 590 25.41 -13.47 21.84
CA ASP A 590 26.05 -14.57 21.17
C ASP A 590 25.42 -15.92 21.56
N ALA A 591 24.89 -16.63 20.60
CA ALA A 591 24.68 -18.06 20.67
C ALA A 591 26.04 -18.76 20.59
N SER A 592 26.77 -18.77 21.70
CA SER A 592 27.98 -19.56 21.88
C SER A 592 27.88 -20.31 23.18
N ALA A 593 27.54 -21.58 23.04
CA ALA A 593 27.85 -22.70 23.94
C ALA A 593 27.38 -22.60 25.40
N ALA A 594 26.21 -23.19 25.69
CA ALA A 594 26.07 -23.99 26.93
C ALA A 594 24.97 -25.04 26.74
N ALA A 595 25.34 -26.27 26.95
CA ALA A 595 24.46 -27.43 26.97
C ALA A 595 23.43 -27.33 28.11
N GLY A 596 22.14 -27.36 27.78
CA GLY A 596 21.05 -27.35 28.75
C GLY A 596 19.72 -26.92 28.14
N GLU A 597 19.48 -27.24 26.88
CA GLU A 597 18.25 -26.82 26.17
C GLU A 597 17.02 -27.55 26.70
N LYS A 598 16.07 -26.83 27.28
CA LYS A 598 14.79 -27.38 27.72
C LYS A 598 13.90 -27.63 26.50
N SER A 599 13.59 -28.88 26.25
CA SER A 599 12.62 -29.30 25.22
C SER A 599 11.20 -29.06 25.76
N LEU A 600 10.41 -28.26 25.03
CA LEU A 600 9.02 -27.96 25.35
C LEU A 600 8.05 -28.99 24.74
N ARG A 601 6.94 -29.25 25.41
CA ARG A 601 5.79 -30.01 24.91
C ARG A 601 4.76 -29.01 24.35
N ILE A 602 4.65 -28.95 23.03
CA ILE A 602 3.83 -27.96 22.34
C ILE A 602 2.62 -28.66 21.72
N LEU A 603 1.42 -28.12 21.97
CA LEU A 603 0.20 -28.50 21.27
C LEU A 603 -0.01 -27.54 20.11
N LEU A 604 -0.06 -28.05 18.88
CA LEU A 604 -0.27 -27.29 17.65
C LEU A 604 -1.64 -27.63 17.07
N ALA A 605 -2.49 -26.62 16.95
CA ALA A 605 -3.82 -26.72 16.36
C ALA A 605 -3.87 -25.89 15.05
N GLU A 606 -3.99 -26.57 13.91
CA GLU A 606 -4.02 -25.96 12.57
C GLU A 606 -4.79 -26.91 11.64
N ASP A 607 -5.76 -26.39 10.89
CA ASP A 607 -6.59 -27.20 9.99
C ASP A 607 -5.94 -27.42 8.60
N ASN A 608 -5.03 -26.53 8.23
CA ASN A 608 -4.32 -26.66 6.96
C ASN A 608 -3.11 -27.61 7.09
N PRO A 609 -3.09 -28.75 6.37
CA PRO A 609 -2.03 -29.75 6.52
C PRO A 609 -0.64 -29.24 6.12
N ILE A 610 -0.55 -28.26 5.25
CA ILE A 610 0.71 -27.66 4.81
C ILE A 610 1.29 -26.78 5.92
N ASN A 611 0.46 -25.89 6.49
CA ASN A 611 0.87 -25.03 7.61
C ASN A 611 1.23 -25.88 8.82
N MET A 612 0.41 -26.90 9.14
CA MET A 612 0.68 -27.87 10.20
C MET A 612 2.08 -28.48 10.05
N MET A 613 2.39 -28.98 8.84
CA MET A 613 3.68 -29.59 8.56
C MET A 613 4.85 -28.62 8.72
N LEU A 614 4.70 -27.37 8.23
CA LEU A 614 5.73 -26.35 8.29
C LEU A 614 6.04 -25.95 9.75
N ILE A 615 5.00 -25.62 10.52
CA ILE A 615 5.16 -25.16 11.91
C ILE A 615 5.71 -26.32 12.76
N ARG A 616 5.19 -27.53 12.57
CA ARG A 616 5.71 -28.73 13.23
C ARG A 616 7.21 -28.91 12.99
N GLU A 617 7.64 -28.79 11.74
CA GLU A 617 9.04 -28.99 11.37
C GLU A 617 9.93 -27.90 11.98
N LEU A 618 9.49 -26.64 11.97
CA LEU A 618 10.19 -25.54 12.62
C LEU A 618 10.37 -25.78 14.14
N LEU A 619 9.32 -26.26 14.82
CA LEU A 619 9.35 -26.57 16.25
C LEU A 619 10.21 -27.80 16.58
N ARG A 620 10.11 -28.85 15.77
CA ARG A 620 10.90 -30.09 15.98
C ARG A 620 12.39 -29.89 15.78
N ARG A 621 12.78 -29.05 14.82
CA ARG A 621 14.19 -28.69 14.61
C ARG A 621 14.79 -27.94 15.79
N ARG A 622 13.96 -27.18 16.53
CA ARG A 622 14.32 -26.55 17.79
C ARG A 622 14.31 -27.50 19.00
N GLY A 623 14.16 -28.82 18.76
CA GLY A 623 14.20 -29.84 19.81
C GLY A 623 12.89 -29.99 20.59
N HIS A 624 11.76 -29.38 20.15
CA HIS A 624 10.51 -29.43 20.87
C HIS A 624 9.66 -30.65 20.48
N HIS A 625 8.83 -31.12 21.42
CA HIS A 625 7.85 -32.18 21.18
C HIS A 625 6.51 -31.60 20.78
N VAL A 626 6.05 -31.89 19.55
CA VAL A 626 4.83 -31.35 18.99
C VAL A 626 3.74 -32.41 18.93
N THR A 627 2.59 -32.09 19.54
CA THR A 627 1.33 -32.83 19.40
C THR A 627 0.42 -32.06 18.47
N GLU A 628 -0.13 -32.72 17.46
CA GLU A 628 -0.88 -32.11 16.37
C GLU A 628 -2.38 -32.38 16.52
N VAL A 629 -3.21 -31.35 16.32
CA VAL A 629 -4.67 -31.47 16.24
C VAL A 629 -5.20 -30.57 15.12
N THR A 630 -6.28 -30.94 14.49
CA THR A 630 -6.78 -30.25 13.29
C THR A 630 -8.09 -29.46 13.52
N THR A 631 -8.65 -29.51 14.73
CA THR A 631 -9.88 -28.79 15.07
C THR A 631 -9.78 -28.13 16.44
N GLY A 632 -10.54 -27.04 16.64
CA GLY A 632 -10.61 -26.36 17.93
C GLY A 632 -11.14 -27.25 19.07
N ASN A 633 -12.10 -28.15 18.77
CA ASN A 633 -12.60 -29.09 19.76
C ASN A 633 -11.53 -30.07 20.24
N ASP A 634 -10.75 -30.62 19.32
CA ASP A 634 -9.63 -31.52 19.66
C ASP A 634 -8.55 -30.76 20.42
N ALA A 635 -8.30 -29.49 20.08
CA ALA A 635 -7.38 -28.63 20.81
C ALA A 635 -7.80 -28.45 22.27
N VAL A 636 -9.06 -28.14 22.52
CA VAL A 636 -9.59 -28.00 23.88
C VAL A 636 -9.48 -29.31 24.67
N GLN A 637 -9.92 -30.41 24.07
CA GLN A 637 -9.88 -31.72 24.73
C GLN A 637 -8.43 -32.10 25.05
N THR A 638 -7.54 -32.04 24.09
CA THR A 638 -6.13 -32.46 24.24
C THR A 638 -5.39 -31.54 25.25
N ALA A 639 -5.64 -30.23 25.21
CA ALA A 639 -5.04 -29.29 26.17
C ALA A 639 -5.47 -29.56 27.61
N LEU A 640 -6.74 -29.91 27.83
CA LEU A 640 -7.28 -30.19 29.16
C LEU A 640 -6.90 -31.58 29.69
N GLU A 641 -6.70 -32.57 28.81
CA GLU A 641 -6.29 -33.91 29.19
C GLU A 641 -4.78 -34.07 29.36
N GLY A 642 -3.99 -33.31 28.58
CA GLY A 642 -2.52 -33.37 28.61
C GLY A 642 -1.87 -32.30 29.48
N ASP A 643 -0.54 -32.39 29.60
CA ASP A 643 0.31 -31.34 30.15
C ASP A 643 1.18 -30.80 29.02
N PHE A 644 0.94 -29.55 28.65
CA PHE A 644 1.67 -28.85 27.59
C PHE A 644 2.31 -27.58 28.17
N ASP A 645 3.47 -27.23 27.66
CA ASP A 645 4.19 -26.02 28.04
C ASP A 645 3.70 -24.81 27.22
N LEU A 646 3.19 -25.08 25.99
CA LEU A 646 2.70 -24.07 25.06
C LEU A 646 1.60 -24.63 24.17
N LEU A 647 0.60 -23.83 23.86
CA LEU A 647 -0.39 -24.07 22.80
C LEU A 647 -0.21 -23.03 21.70
N ILE A 648 -0.09 -23.50 20.46
CA ILE A 648 -0.13 -22.65 19.26
C ILE A 648 -1.37 -23.02 18.48
N THR A 649 -2.28 -22.08 18.23
CA THR A 649 -3.56 -22.34 17.58
C THR A 649 -3.87 -21.38 16.45
N ASP A 650 -4.33 -21.90 15.32
CA ASP A 650 -4.95 -21.07 14.29
C ASP A 650 -6.21 -20.42 14.82
N ILE A 651 -6.43 -19.15 14.44
CA ILE A 651 -7.66 -18.44 14.74
C ILE A 651 -8.83 -19.01 13.93
N HIS A 652 -8.62 -19.29 12.65
CA HIS A 652 -9.68 -19.70 11.73
C HIS A 652 -9.66 -21.20 11.47
N MET A 653 -10.37 -21.95 12.31
CA MET A 653 -10.56 -23.39 12.15
C MET A 653 -12.05 -23.74 11.97
N PRO A 654 -12.38 -24.77 11.18
CA PRO A 654 -13.77 -25.16 10.99
C PRO A 654 -14.42 -25.72 12.28
N GLY A 655 -15.62 -25.29 12.55
CA GLY A 655 -16.41 -25.70 13.71
C GLY A 655 -16.19 -24.77 14.91
N MET A 656 -15.21 -25.03 15.75
CA MET A 656 -14.78 -24.17 16.85
C MET A 656 -13.53 -23.42 16.41
N ASP A 657 -13.57 -22.10 16.42
CA ASP A 657 -12.42 -21.26 16.09
C ASP A 657 -11.39 -21.19 17.23
N GLY A 658 -10.20 -20.63 16.93
CA GLY A 658 -9.11 -20.58 17.92
C GLY A 658 -9.41 -19.67 19.11
N ILE A 659 -10.21 -18.61 18.92
CA ILE A 659 -10.63 -17.70 19.98
C ILE A 659 -11.60 -18.41 20.92
N GLU A 660 -12.60 -19.10 20.38
CA GLU A 660 -13.54 -19.93 21.15
C GLU A 660 -12.81 -21.06 21.90
N ALA A 661 -11.82 -21.70 21.24
CA ALA A 661 -11.00 -22.73 21.85
C ALA A 661 -10.18 -22.17 23.03
N ALA A 662 -9.56 -21.00 22.91
CA ALA A 662 -8.84 -20.36 23.99
C ALA A 662 -9.75 -20.06 25.18
N HIS A 663 -10.93 -19.48 24.97
CA HIS A 663 -11.94 -19.28 26.02
C HIS A 663 -12.32 -20.57 26.72
N ALA A 664 -12.55 -21.65 25.97
CA ALA A 664 -12.93 -22.95 26.50
C ALA A 664 -11.79 -23.58 27.34
N ILE A 665 -10.54 -23.45 26.89
CA ILE A 665 -9.35 -23.89 27.62
C ILE A 665 -9.20 -23.12 28.92
N ARG A 666 -9.29 -21.79 28.92
CA ARG A 666 -9.21 -20.94 30.11
C ARG A 666 -10.29 -21.29 31.14
N ALA A 667 -11.51 -21.49 30.68
CA ALA A 667 -12.61 -21.95 31.52
C ALA A 667 -12.38 -23.36 32.09
N GLY A 668 -11.76 -24.24 31.31
CA GLY A 668 -11.41 -25.61 31.71
C GLY A 668 -10.27 -25.63 32.75
N GLU A 669 -9.19 -24.88 32.53
CA GLU A 669 -8.07 -24.70 33.46
C GLU A 669 -8.56 -24.22 34.82
N ALA A 670 -9.42 -23.17 34.85
CA ALA A 670 -9.99 -22.63 36.07
C ALA A 670 -10.85 -23.66 36.83
N ARG A 671 -11.62 -24.46 36.12
CA ARG A 671 -12.48 -25.54 36.73
C ARG A 671 -11.66 -26.68 37.32
N MET A 672 -10.57 -27.06 36.64
CA MET A 672 -9.72 -28.18 37.03
C MET A 672 -8.60 -27.80 37.98
N GLY A 673 -8.39 -26.48 38.25
CA GLY A 673 -7.28 -25.98 39.04
C GLY A 673 -5.92 -26.23 38.40
N LYS A 674 -5.87 -26.31 37.05
CA LYS A 674 -4.63 -26.44 36.30
C LYS A 674 -3.88 -25.11 36.23
N THR A 675 -2.58 -25.18 36.10
CA THR A 675 -1.74 -24.00 35.77
C THR A 675 -2.10 -23.46 34.39
N ARG A 676 -2.05 -22.17 34.25
CA ARG A 676 -2.33 -21.49 32.97
C ARG A 676 -1.23 -21.83 31.95
N THR A 677 -1.59 -22.50 30.87
CA THR A 677 -0.69 -22.78 29.75
C THR A 677 -0.66 -21.57 28.82
N PRO A 678 0.52 -21.04 28.41
CA PRO A 678 0.61 -20.01 27.39
C PRO A 678 -0.10 -20.44 26.10
N ILE A 679 -0.89 -19.51 25.51
CA ILE A 679 -1.60 -19.73 24.24
C ILE A 679 -1.17 -18.65 23.25
N VAL A 680 -0.71 -19.06 22.09
CA VAL A 680 -0.27 -18.19 20.98
C VAL A 680 -1.19 -18.40 19.79
N ALA A 681 -1.72 -17.30 19.26
CA ALA A 681 -2.56 -17.30 18.05
C ALA A 681 -1.71 -17.34 16.78
N LEU A 682 -2.15 -18.08 15.77
CA LEU A 682 -1.68 -17.96 14.39
C LEU A 682 -2.69 -17.13 13.61
N THR A 683 -2.29 -15.96 13.13
CA THR A 683 -3.18 -15.04 12.40
C THR A 683 -2.69 -14.78 10.98
N ALA A 684 -3.62 -14.61 10.05
CA ALA A 684 -3.30 -14.16 8.68
C ALA A 684 -3.12 -12.65 8.59
N ASP A 685 -3.57 -11.90 9.60
CA ASP A 685 -3.59 -10.44 9.61
C ASP A 685 -3.09 -9.91 10.95
N ALA A 686 -2.17 -8.95 10.90
CA ALA A 686 -1.56 -8.32 12.07
C ALA A 686 -2.36 -7.10 12.60
N MET A 687 -3.61 -6.88 12.11
CA MET A 687 -4.39 -5.70 12.45
C MET A 687 -4.92 -5.70 13.90
N ASP A 688 -4.96 -4.54 14.52
CA ASP A 688 -5.34 -4.26 15.93
C ASP A 688 -6.65 -4.92 16.40
N ALA A 689 -7.65 -5.03 15.54
CA ALA A 689 -8.93 -5.65 15.90
C ALA A 689 -8.80 -7.16 16.22
N GLY A 690 -7.94 -7.87 15.49
CA GLY A 690 -7.64 -9.28 15.73
C GLY A 690 -6.81 -9.49 16.99
N GLN A 691 -5.82 -8.65 17.22
CA GLN A 691 -4.96 -8.68 18.43
C GLN A 691 -5.75 -8.45 19.70
N LYS A 692 -6.66 -7.47 19.68
CA LYS A 692 -7.54 -7.20 20.82
C LYS A 692 -8.47 -8.37 21.14
N ALA A 693 -9.05 -9.00 20.13
CA ALA A 693 -9.89 -10.17 20.30
C ALA A 693 -9.11 -11.37 20.89
N CYS A 694 -7.87 -11.61 20.44
CA CYS A 694 -6.99 -12.64 21.01
C CYS A 694 -6.65 -12.35 22.47
N HIS A 695 -6.30 -11.11 22.79
CA HIS A 695 -5.99 -10.69 24.17
C HIS A 695 -7.21 -10.83 25.08
N ASP A 696 -8.41 -10.41 24.62
CA ASP A 696 -9.66 -10.53 25.39
C ASP A 696 -10.05 -12.01 25.61
N ALA A 697 -9.65 -12.91 24.71
CA ALA A 697 -9.80 -14.36 24.83
C ALA A 697 -8.79 -14.99 25.81
N GLY A 698 -7.84 -14.22 26.34
CA GLY A 698 -6.82 -14.69 27.25
C GLY A 698 -5.65 -15.40 26.57
N MET A 699 -5.37 -15.10 25.32
CA MET A 699 -4.14 -15.50 24.63
C MET A 699 -2.97 -14.65 25.07
N ASP A 700 -1.76 -15.21 25.04
CA ASP A 700 -0.55 -14.61 25.59
C ASP A 700 0.38 -14.03 24.51
N GLY A 701 0.10 -14.31 23.24
CA GLY A 701 0.83 -13.81 22.09
C GLY A 701 0.17 -14.18 20.76
N PHE A 702 0.75 -13.70 19.68
CA PHE A 702 0.34 -14.05 18.32
C PHE A 702 1.55 -14.15 17.39
N LEU A 703 1.43 -14.95 16.33
CA LEU A 703 2.38 -15.10 15.24
C LEU A 703 1.65 -14.89 13.93
N THR A 704 2.28 -14.19 13.00
CA THR A 704 1.71 -13.96 11.67
C THR A 704 1.95 -15.16 10.75
N LYS A 705 0.98 -15.49 9.91
CA LYS A 705 1.14 -16.51 8.87
C LYS A 705 1.65 -15.87 7.56
N PRO A 706 2.72 -16.38 6.94
CA PRO A 706 3.50 -17.55 7.30
C PRO A 706 4.42 -17.27 8.50
N VAL A 707 4.54 -18.23 9.41
CA VAL A 707 5.37 -18.10 10.62
C VAL A 707 6.83 -17.86 10.22
N ASP A 708 7.35 -16.69 10.62
CA ASP A 708 8.77 -16.38 10.48
C ASP A 708 9.57 -17.06 11.59
N PRO A 709 10.68 -17.77 11.27
CA PRO A 709 11.52 -18.39 12.29
C PRO A 709 12.03 -17.39 13.36
N ALA A 710 12.33 -16.14 12.99
CA ALA A 710 12.81 -15.14 13.94
C ALA A 710 11.69 -14.66 14.88
N GLU A 711 10.46 -14.41 14.36
CA GLU A 711 9.30 -14.07 15.20
C GLU A 711 8.96 -15.20 16.19
N LEU A 712 9.14 -16.45 15.76
CA LEU A 712 8.94 -17.62 16.62
C LEU A 712 9.98 -17.64 17.78
N ASP A 713 11.24 -17.34 17.49
CA ASP A 713 12.31 -17.29 18.50
C ASP A 713 12.09 -16.14 19.49
N ASP A 714 11.71 -14.95 19.01
CA ASP A 714 11.38 -13.79 19.84
C ASP A 714 10.18 -14.09 20.77
N MET A 715 9.18 -14.79 20.27
CA MET A 715 8.01 -15.20 21.04
C MET A 715 8.39 -16.19 22.16
N PHE A 716 9.29 -17.15 21.90
CA PHE A 716 9.79 -18.03 22.94
C PHE A 716 10.54 -17.26 24.03
N LEU A 717 11.40 -16.31 23.67
CA LEU A 717 12.11 -15.46 24.64
C LEU A 717 11.16 -14.63 25.50
N MET A 718 10.06 -14.16 24.92
CA MET A 718 9.04 -13.38 25.62
C MET A 718 8.25 -14.23 26.62
N LEU A 719 7.83 -15.42 26.22
CA LEU A 719 6.95 -16.29 27.03
C LEU A 719 7.72 -17.04 28.13
N PHE A 720 9.01 -17.30 27.94
CA PHE A 720 9.84 -18.08 28.87
C PHE A 720 11.12 -17.33 29.25
N PRO A 721 11.01 -16.16 29.89
CA PRO A 721 12.17 -15.32 30.21
C PRO A 721 13.08 -16.02 31.24
N GLY A 722 14.32 -16.28 30.88
CA GLY A 722 15.34 -16.87 31.77
C GLY A 722 15.40 -18.41 31.72
N GLU A 723 14.68 -19.09 30.86
CA GLU A 723 14.88 -20.48 30.51
C GLU A 723 15.74 -20.56 29.24
N ASP A 724 16.84 -21.33 29.26
CA ASP A 724 17.59 -21.66 28.05
C ASP A 724 16.75 -22.64 27.21
N ILE A 725 15.92 -22.08 26.32
CA ILE A 725 15.09 -22.85 25.39
C ILE A 725 15.89 -23.01 24.10
N ALA A 726 15.80 -24.19 23.48
CA ALA A 726 16.43 -24.50 22.21
C ALA A 726 16.00 -23.51 21.11
N ALA A 727 16.86 -22.55 20.82
CA ALA A 727 16.78 -21.70 19.65
C ALA A 727 17.81 -22.20 18.63
N ALA A 728 17.38 -22.53 17.40
CA ALA A 728 18.25 -23.10 16.38
C ALA A 728 19.24 -22.07 15.81
#